data_dde821991df07e45ebaf520d44a732c8
#
_entry.id   dde821991df07e45ebaf520d44a732c8
#
_cell.length_a   1.000
_cell.length_b   1.000
_cell.length_c   1.000
_cell.angle_alpha   90.00
_cell.angle_beta   90.00
_cell.angle_gamma   90.00
#
_symmetry.space_group_name_H-M   'P 1'
#
loop_
_entity.id
_entity.type
_entity.pdbx_description
1 polymer ?
#
loop_
_entity_poly.entity_id
_entity_poly.type
_entity_poly.pdbx_seq_one_letter_code
_entity_poly.pdbx_strand_id
1 'polypeptide(L)'
;MHSTLELTLILLASGVLALAVLKAAGLPALLGYVLIGIGLGPFLPGMGADSPTSHLAEFGVVFLMFSIGLEFSLPRLKSMHHAVFGLGGLQVTISMFMVMVCGLVLGLSWETGLALGGVIAMSSTAIVSKLLSERDELDSEHGRLILGVLLFQDLAVAPLIIFVPALAQSSGLGEALLYASLKAALVLSLILLVGQKLMRPWFHLVAQSKSSELFMLNVLLVTLGLAYITDRAGLSLALGAFLAGVLIAETEYRYQVEADIRPFRDVLMGLFFVSVGLMLDLSVVAQHWASVLLILILFILGKFLVISMLTGLFTQSWPVVMRVGTGLAQAGEFGFVLLALTLSNALLTPEMHQILLSAMVLSMLSAPLLAIAGTQLARRMEGGAWMEQARGVHEIATRAFGKQNHVILCGYGRSGQSLARLLESEHIPFIALDHDPRRVRAAAQAGDSVVFGDSTRAEVLMAAGVHRAKAVVISFAHTPSALKILASVQRLRPDAPVIVRTVDDNDLDQLREAGASEVVPEVMEGALMLGSQTMLMAGIPLARVLKRIRQTREARYGAMRGYFRGLTDESEDESAGERLTSVRMEKQHPACGKTLDELNLASLGATVVGIRRPGSPQSQLSPDAQLEMGDIVLLRGEPDALAAAEIALRGS
;
A
#
# COMPACT_ATOMS: atom_id res chain seq x y z
N MET A 1 18.45 -29.39 -33.94
CA MET A 1 18.80 -28.94 -32.57
C MET A 1 18.99 -27.44 -32.65
N HIS A 2 18.06 -26.69 -32.10
CA HIS A 2 18.24 -25.24 -31.98
C HIS A 2 19.39 -24.96 -31.03
N SER A 3 20.23 -23.97 -31.34
CA SER A 3 21.29 -23.57 -30.41
C SER A 3 20.64 -22.98 -29.14
N THR A 4 21.30 -23.13 -27.99
CA THR A 4 20.80 -22.52 -26.71
C THR A 4 20.50 -21.03 -26.85
N LEU A 5 21.26 -20.35 -27.72
CA LEU A 5 21.07 -18.93 -28.02
C LEU A 5 19.76 -18.67 -28.80
N GLU A 6 19.49 -19.49 -29.86
CA GLU A 6 18.23 -19.37 -30.62
C GLU A 6 16.99 -19.55 -29.73
N LEU A 7 17.05 -20.55 -28.86
CA LEU A 7 15.99 -20.82 -27.90
C LEU A 7 15.79 -19.64 -26.95
N THR A 8 16.86 -19.14 -26.37
CA THR A 8 16.80 -17.98 -25.49
C THR A 8 16.23 -16.75 -26.20
N LEU A 9 16.62 -16.52 -27.45
CA LEU A 9 16.07 -15.40 -28.23
C LEU A 9 14.57 -15.58 -28.55
N ILE A 10 14.14 -16.79 -28.88
CA ILE A 10 12.71 -17.08 -29.12
C ILE A 10 11.90 -16.84 -27.83
N LEU A 11 12.38 -17.31 -26.68
CA LEU A 11 11.73 -17.12 -25.39
C LEU A 11 11.66 -15.63 -25.00
N LEU A 12 12.74 -14.89 -25.19
CA LEU A 12 12.78 -13.45 -24.91
C LEU A 12 11.88 -12.66 -25.86
N ALA A 13 11.95 -12.94 -27.17
CA ALA A 13 11.13 -12.23 -28.17
C ALA A 13 9.64 -12.47 -27.95
N SER A 14 9.26 -13.73 -27.73
CA SER A 14 7.85 -14.09 -27.41
C SER A 14 7.43 -13.48 -26.08
N GLY A 15 8.30 -13.45 -25.08
CA GLY A 15 8.07 -12.81 -23.79
C GLY A 15 7.77 -11.31 -23.93
N VAL A 16 8.60 -10.59 -24.64
CA VAL A 16 8.40 -9.15 -24.89
C VAL A 16 7.09 -8.88 -25.63
N LEU A 17 6.82 -9.66 -26.69
CA LEU A 17 5.61 -9.50 -27.50
C LEU A 17 4.32 -9.74 -26.67
N ALA A 18 4.27 -10.85 -25.94
CA ALA A 18 3.08 -11.18 -25.15
C ALA A 18 2.88 -10.21 -23.96
N LEU A 19 3.97 -9.80 -23.30
CA LEU A 19 3.87 -8.77 -22.25
C LEU A 19 3.33 -7.45 -22.80
N ALA A 20 3.79 -7.03 -23.99
CA ALA A 20 3.30 -5.81 -24.64
C ALA A 20 1.79 -5.90 -24.94
N VAL A 21 1.35 -7.03 -25.51
CA VAL A 21 -0.07 -7.28 -25.86
C VAL A 21 -0.94 -7.33 -24.60
N LEU A 22 -0.53 -8.05 -23.58
CA LEU A 22 -1.31 -8.19 -22.34
C LEU A 22 -1.35 -6.93 -21.50
N LYS A 23 -0.24 -6.18 -21.47
CA LYS A 23 -0.23 -4.85 -20.84
C LYS A 23 -1.20 -3.90 -21.54
N ALA A 24 -1.27 -3.93 -22.87
CA ALA A 24 -2.25 -3.16 -23.64
C ALA A 24 -3.70 -3.61 -23.36
N ALA A 25 -3.90 -4.90 -23.04
CA ALA A 25 -5.21 -5.45 -22.65
C ALA A 25 -5.56 -5.27 -21.16
N GLY A 26 -4.67 -4.68 -20.35
CA GLY A 26 -4.87 -4.52 -18.90
C GLY A 26 -4.82 -5.84 -18.11
N LEU A 27 -4.17 -6.88 -18.66
CA LEU A 27 -4.08 -8.20 -18.03
C LEU A 27 -2.75 -8.38 -17.29
N PRO A 28 -2.72 -9.18 -16.19
CA PRO A 28 -1.50 -9.50 -15.47
C PRO A 28 -0.43 -10.16 -16.36
N ALA A 29 0.82 -9.72 -16.22
CA ALA A 29 1.96 -10.24 -17.00
C ALA A 29 2.15 -11.77 -16.87
N LEU A 30 1.85 -12.33 -15.70
CA LEU A 30 1.94 -13.75 -15.40
C LEU A 30 1.14 -14.63 -16.36
N LEU A 31 -0.06 -14.18 -16.73
CA LEU A 31 -0.91 -14.91 -17.71
C LEU A 31 -0.24 -14.98 -19.07
N GLY A 32 0.52 -13.95 -19.45
CA GLY A 32 1.25 -13.92 -20.70
C GLY A 32 2.37 -14.95 -20.76
N TYR A 33 3.13 -15.07 -19.72
CA TYR A 33 4.19 -16.06 -19.65
C TYR A 33 3.66 -17.49 -19.81
N VAL A 34 2.56 -17.81 -19.14
CA VAL A 34 1.90 -19.13 -19.29
C VAL A 34 1.41 -19.35 -20.73
N LEU A 35 0.72 -18.35 -21.33
CA LEU A 35 0.23 -18.45 -22.71
C LEU A 35 1.35 -18.62 -23.72
N ILE A 36 2.49 -17.95 -23.53
CA ILE A 36 3.69 -18.15 -24.36
C ILE A 36 4.18 -19.59 -24.26
N GLY A 37 4.29 -20.10 -23.03
CA GLY A 37 4.69 -21.49 -22.82
C GLY A 37 3.80 -22.47 -23.55
N ILE A 38 2.48 -22.30 -23.44
CA ILE A 38 1.47 -23.13 -24.14
C ILE A 38 1.65 -23.01 -25.66
N GLY A 39 1.81 -21.79 -26.18
CA GLY A 39 1.96 -21.56 -27.62
C GLY A 39 3.26 -22.09 -28.20
N LEU A 40 4.36 -22.07 -27.45
CA LEU A 40 5.67 -22.57 -27.87
C LEU A 40 5.83 -24.08 -27.70
N GLY A 41 5.07 -24.72 -26.81
CA GLY A 41 5.16 -26.15 -26.52
C GLY A 41 5.18 -27.06 -27.76
N PRO A 42 4.25 -26.91 -28.73
CA PRO A 42 4.21 -27.72 -29.95
C PRO A 42 5.43 -27.53 -30.86
N PHE A 43 6.11 -26.38 -30.80
CA PHE A 43 7.27 -26.06 -31.64
C PHE A 43 8.62 -26.46 -31.03
N LEU A 44 8.61 -26.86 -29.76
CA LEU A 44 9.81 -27.21 -28.99
C LEU A 44 9.71 -28.65 -28.43
N PRO A 45 9.53 -29.67 -29.30
CA PRO A 45 9.40 -31.07 -28.85
C PRO A 45 10.73 -31.52 -28.18
N GLY A 46 10.61 -32.12 -27.00
CA GLY A 46 11.76 -32.61 -26.23
C GLY A 46 12.22 -31.71 -25.07
N MET A 47 11.49 -30.63 -24.76
CA MET A 47 11.67 -29.82 -23.56
C MET A 47 10.82 -30.34 -22.38
N GLY A 48 10.85 -31.65 -22.14
CA GLY A 48 10.27 -32.27 -20.97
C GLY A 48 11.11 -32.05 -19.70
N ALA A 49 10.76 -32.76 -18.63
CA ALA A 49 11.33 -32.64 -17.28
C ALA A 49 12.87 -32.72 -17.20
N ASP A 50 13.55 -33.32 -18.16
CA ASP A 50 15.01 -33.48 -18.19
C ASP A 50 15.75 -32.49 -19.11
N SER A 51 15.09 -31.39 -19.49
CA SER A 51 15.69 -30.39 -20.38
C SER A 51 16.48 -29.32 -19.60
N PRO A 52 17.49 -28.65 -20.22
CA PRO A 52 18.18 -27.51 -19.57
C PRO A 52 17.25 -26.39 -19.10
N THR A 53 16.05 -26.31 -19.69
CA THR A 53 15.02 -25.33 -19.30
C THR A 53 14.32 -25.68 -18.00
N SER A 54 14.28 -26.97 -17.59
CA SER A 54 13.75 -27.38 -16.29
C SER A 54 14.60 -26.86 -15.13
N HIS A 55 15.92 -26.87 -15.29
CA HIS A 55 16.83 -26.30 -14.29
C HIS A 55 16.66 -24.78 -14.16
N LEU A 56 16.41 -24.06 -15.25
CA LEU A 56 16.07 -22.64 -15.20
C LEU A 56 14.75 -22.37 -14.47
N ALA A 57 13.77 -23.24 -14.64
CA ALA A 57 12.51 -23.16 -13.91
C ALA A 57 12.70 -23.40 -12.40
N GLU A 58 13.57 -24.31 -11.99
CA GLU A 58 13.92 -24.53 -10.58
C GLU A 58 14.50 -23.26 -9.94
N PHE A 59 15.39 -22.54 -10.64
CA PHE A 59 15.86 -21.23 -10.18
C PHE A 59 14.72 -20.22 -10.05
N GLY A 60 13.76 -20.24 -10.97
CA GLY A 60 12.56 -19.41 -10.87
C GLY A 60 11.79 -19.66 -9.58
N VAL A 61 11.59 -20.94 -9.20
CA VAL A 61 10.96 -21.33 -7.92
C VAL A 61 11.79 -20.86 -6.73
N VAL A 62 13.12 -21.02 -6.77
CA VAL A 62 14.03 -20.58 -5.69
C VAL A 62 13.87 -19.07 -5.44
N PHE A 63 13.91 -18.25 -6.50
CA PHE A 63 13.77 -16.80 -6.34
C PHE A 63 12.35 -16.36 -6.00
N LEU A 64 11.33 -17.08 -6.45
CA LEU A 64 9.95 -16.87 -6.03
C LEU A 64 9.82 -17.10 -4.53
N MET A 65 10.30 -18.23 -4.02
CA MET A 65 10.27 -18.56 -2.60
C MET A 65 11.08 -17.59 -1.74
N PHE A 66 12.24 -17.17 -2.24
CA PHE A 66 13.03 -16.13 -1.60
C PHE A 66 12.26 -14.82 -1.45
N SER A 67 11.59 -14.37 -2.52
CA SER A 67 10.82 -13.12 -2.50
C SER A 67 9.69 -13.17 -1.48
N ILE A 68 9.01 -14.29 -1.37
CA ILE A 68 7.92 -14.47 -0.40
C ILE A 68 8.47 -14.44 1.03
N GLY A 69 9.62 -15.14 1.25
CA GLY A 69 10.31 -15.05 2.53
C GLY A 69 10.67 -13.60 2.88
N LEU A 70 11.10 -12.80 1.91
CA LEU A 70 11.46 -11.40 2.07
C LEU A 70 10.23 -10.50 2.36
N GLU A 71 9.09 -10.81 1.78
CA GLU A 71 7.82 -10.10 2.03
C GLU A 71 7.23 -10.44 3.41
N PHE A 72 7.71 -11.51 4.04
CA PHE A 72 7.23 -11.94 5.35
C PHE A 72 7.50 -10.88 6.42
N SER A 73 6.43 -10.36 7.03
CA SER A 73 6.49 -9.29 8.04
C SER A 73 5.69 -9.67 9.27
N LEU A 74 6.38 -9.92 10.38
CA LEU A 74 5.75 -10.23 11.68
C LEU A 74 4.76 -9.16 12.17
N PRO A 75 5.03 -7.84 12.06
CA PRO A 75 4.05 -6.81 12.42
C PRO A 75 2.76 -6.88 11.60
N ARG A 76 2.85 -7.13 10.29
CA ARG A 76 1.69 -7.26 9.40
C ARG A 76 0.89 -8.52 9.74
N LEU A 77 1.57 -9.63 9.98
CA LEU A 77 0.96 -10.88 10.42
C LEU A 77 0.18 -10.69 11.73
N LYS A 78 0.77 -9.99 12.70
CA LYS A 78 0.15 -9.71 14.00
C LYS A 78 -1.07 -8.80 13.88
N SER A 79 -1.04 -7.80 13.00
CA SER A 79 -2.17 -6.89 12.79
C SER A 79 -3.37 -7.55 12.12
N MET A 80 -3.15 -8.61 11.33
CA MET A 80 -4.16 -9.33 10.55
C MET A 80 -4.42 -10.75 11.06
N HIS A 81 -3.98 -11.11 12.28
CA HIS A 81 -3.96 -12.48 12.78
C HIS A 81 -5.30 -13.23 12.69
N HIS A 82 -6.44 -12.56 12.87
CA HIS A 82 -7.76 -13.18 12.72
C HIS A 82 -8.05 -13.60 11.27
N ALA A 83 -7.69 -12.77 10.28
CA ALA A 83 -7.87 -13.13 8.88
C ALA A 83 -6.86 -14.19 8.44
N VAL A 84 -5.61 -14.09 8.92
CA VAL A 84 -4.52 -15.02 8.55
C VAL A 84 -4.75 -16.39 9.18
N PHE A 85 -4.68 -16.50 10.50
CA PHE A 85 -4.77 -17.81 11.17
C PHE A 85 -6.19 -18.31 11.34
N GLY A 86 -7.19 -17.40 11.45
CA GLY A 86 -8.59 -17.76 11.52
C GLY A 86 -9.11 -18.21 10.14
N LEU A 87 -9.36 -17.27 9.24
CA LEU A 87 -9.95 -17.57 7.94
C LEU A 87 -8.99 -18.35 7.04
N GLY A 88 -7.72 -17.93 6.92
CA GLY A 88 -6.73 -18.60 6.07
C GLY A 88 -6.41 -20.01 6.57
N GLY A 89 -6.19 -20.18 7.88
CA GLY A 89 -5.93 -21.48 8.49
C GLY A 89 -7.08 -22.47 8.30
N LEU A 90 -8.30 -22.03 8.55
CA LEU A 90 -9.49 -22.85 8.32
C LEU A 90 -9.66 -23.18 6.83
N GLN A 91 -9.43 -22.22 5.92
CA GLN A 91 -9.56 -22.44 4.48
C GLN A 91 -8.60 -23.53 3.99
N VAL A 92 -7.32 -23.46 4.33
CA VAL A 92 -6.34 -24.48 3.90
C VAL A 92 -6.69 -25.83 4.50
N THR A 93 -6.95 -25.91 5.80
CA THR A 93 -7.25 -27.17 6.49
C THR A 93 -8.52 -27.82 5.96
N ILE A 94 -9.61 -27.07 5.80
CA ILE A 94 -10.88 -27.61 5.32
C ILE A 94 -10.78 -27.98 3.84
N SER A 95 -10.07 -27.19 3.01
CA SER A 95 -9.84 -27.56 1.61
C SER A 95 -9.06 -28.86 1.49
N MET A 96 -7.99 -29.02 2.29
CA MET A 96 -7.22 -30.27 2.30
C MET A 96 -8.07 -31.48 2.72
N PHE A 97 -8.84 -31.33 3.79
CA PHE A 97 -9.71 -32.40 4.26
C PHE A 97 -10.82 -32.74 3.26
N MET A 98 -11.48 -31.74 2.69
CA MET A 98 -12.55 -31.94 1.71
C MET A 98 -12.03 -32.66 0.45
N VAL A 99 -10.88 -32.24 -0.08
CA VAL A 99 -10.28 -32.88 -1.26
C VAL A 99 -9.83 -34.29 -0.94
N MET A 100 -9.30 -34.54 0.25
CA MET A 100 -8.97 -35.91 0.72
C MET A 100 -10.21 -36.82 0.74
N VAL A 101 -11.30 -36.33 1.35
CA VAL A 101 -12.57 -37.11 1.39
C VAL A 101 -13.13 -37.38 -0.02
N CYS A 102 -13.13 -36.35 -0.88
CA CYS A 102 -13.57 -36.54 -2.29
C CYS A 102 -12.65 -37.51 -3.03
N GLY A 103 -11.32 -37.45 -2.81
CA GLY A 103 -10.35 -38.37 -3.38
C GLY A 103 -10.61 -39.83 -2.95
N LEU A 104 -10.88 -40.07 -1.66
CA LEU A 104 -11.24 -41.39 -1.13
C LEU A 104 -12.50 -41.96 -1.80
N VAL A 105 -13.53 -41.14 -2.03
CA VAL A 105 -14.76 -41.56 -2.73
C VAL A 105 -14.45 -41.90 -4.18
N LEU A 106 -13.46 -41.24 -4.80
CA LEU A 106 -13.00 -41.52 -6.17
C LEU A 106 -11.98 -42.67 -6.26
N GLY A 107 -11.67 -43.34 -5.14
CA GLY A 107 -10.73 -44.46 -5.07
C GLY A 107 -9.26 -44.09 -5.02
N LEU A 108 -8.92 -42.80 -4.75
CA LEU A 108 -7.55 -42.40 -4.49
C LEU A 108 -7.15 -42.75 -3.06
N SER A 109 -5.85 -42.91 -2.83
CA SER A 109 -5.33 -43.03 -1.47
C SER A 109 -5.53 -41.74 -0.67
N TRP A 110 -5.63 -41.81 0.64
CA TRP A 110 -5.80 -40.63 1.48
C TRP A 110 -4.57 -39.71 1.43
N GLU A 111 -3.36 -40.28 1.24
CA GLU A 111 -2.12 -39.55 1.06
C GLU A 111 -2.16 -38.67 -0.19
N THR A 112 -2.58 -39.28 -1.31
CA THR A 112 -2.78 -38.57 -2.59
C THR A 112 -3.86 -37.49 -2.44
N GLY A 113 -4.98 -37.82 -1.83
CA GLY A 113 -6.07 -36.87 -1.59
C GLY A 113 -5.64 -35.67 -0.73
N LEU A 114 -4.86 -35.93 0.31
CA LEU A 114 -4.36 -34.87 1.20
C LEU A 114 -3.32 -33.97 0.49
N ALA A 115 -2.41 -34.57 -0.29
CA ALA A 115 -1.43 -33.82 -1.08
C ALA A 115 -2.12 -32.94 -2.14
N LEU A 116 -3.11 -33.48 -2.85
CA LEU A 116 -3.95 -32.73 -3.79
C LEU A 116 -4.75 -31.61 -3.09
N GLY A 117 -5.19 -31.85 -1.87
CA GLY A 117 -5.84 -30.84 -1.05
C GLY A 117 -4.94 -29.65 -0.79
N GLY A 118 -3.66 -29.88 -0.51
CA GLY A 118 -2.65 -28.83 -0.42
C GLY A 118 -2.47 -28.05 -1.73
N VAL A 119 -2.41 -28.76 -2.86
CA VAL A 119 -2.34 -28.16 -4.22
C VAL A 119 -3.54 -27.23 -4.48
N ILE A 120 -4.75 -27.76 -4.24
CA ILE A 120 -6.01 -27.06 -4.54
C ILE A 120 -6.26 -25.91 -3.58
N ALA A 121 -5.77 -25.97 -2.34
CA ALA A 121 -5.95 -24.92 -1.35
C ALA A 121 -5.28 -23.60 -1.77
N MET A 122 -4.19 -23.64 -2.54
CA MET A 122 -3.40 -22.47 -2.93
C MET A 122 -4.13 -21.58 -3.95
N SER A 123 -4.01 -20.25 -3.78
CA SER A 123 -4.50 -19.23 -4.71
C SER A 123 -3.36 -18.29 -5.08
N SER A 124 -3.44 -17.61 -6.25
CA SER A 124 -2.35 -16.75 -6.72
C SER A 124 -2.31 -15.41 -5.98
N THR A 125 -1.27 -15.22 -5.18
CA THR A 125 -1.01 -13.98 -4.47
C THR A 125 -0.69 -12.85 -5.46
N ALA A 126 0.12 -13.11 -6.48
CA ALA A 126 0.54 -12.11 -7.45
C ALA A 126 -0.60 -11.58 -8.33
N ILE A 127 -1.50 -12.45 -8.81
CA ILE A 127 -2.63 -12.03 -9.65
C ILE A 127 -3.66 -11.27 -8.83
N VAL A 128 -4.02 -11.81 -7.66
CA VAL A 128 -5.09 -11.24 -6.84
C VAL A 128 -4.69 -9.90 -6.24
N SER A 129 -3.47 -9.79 -5.68
CA SER A 129 -2.97 -8.52 -5.13
C SER A 129 -2.90 -7.44 -6.21
N LYS A 130 -2.48 -7.80 -7.44
CA LYS A 130 -2.47 -6.87 -8.57
C LYS A 130 -3.88 -6.41 -8.95
N LEU A 131 -4.83 -7.33 -9.09
CA LEU A 131 -6.22 -6.99 -9.41
C LEU A 131 -6.88 -6.10 -8.33
N LEU A 132 -6.60 -6.34 -7.05
CA LEU A 132 -7.06 -5.50 -5.95
C LEU A 132 -6.39 -4.12 -5.98
N SER A 133 -5.08 -4.06 -6.28
CA SER A 133 -4.33 -2.79 -6.36
C SER A 133 -4.82 -1.91 -7.52
N GLU A 134 -5.06 -2.49 -8.70
CA GLU A 134 -5.59 -1.76 -9.86
C GLU A 134 -7.01 -1.20 -9.65
N ARG A 135 -7.74 -1.74 -8.66
CA ARG A 135 -9.10 -1.30 -8.28
C ARG A 135 -9.14 -0.48 -7.01
N ASP A 136 -7.98 -0.17 -6.40
CA ASP A 136 -7.88 0.49 -5.09
C ASP A 136 -8.66 -0.23 -3.97
N GLU A 137 -8.72 -1.57 -4.04
CA GLU A 137 -9.50 -2.40 -3.12
C GLU A 137 -8.64 -3.11 -2.06
N LEU A 138 -7.31 -2.87 -2.00
CA LEU A 138 -6.39 -3.52 -1.04
C LEU A 138 -6.78 -3.28 0.43
N ASP A 139 -7.17 -2.06 0.77
CA ASP A 139 -7.56 -1.67 2.12
C ASP A 139 -9.05 -1.85 2.42
N SER A 140 -9.83 -2.33 1.45
CA SER A 140 -11.23 -2.67 1.63
C SER A 140 -11.41 -3.86 2.58
N GLU A 141 -12.62 -4.08 3.12
CA GLU A 141 -12.89 -5.22 3.99
C GLU A 141 -12.59 -6.56 3.29
N HIS A 142 -13.08 -6.74 2.06
CA HIS A 142 -12.80 -7.94 1.28
C HIS A 142 -11.32 -8.04 0.88
N GLY A 143 -10.65 -6.94 0.54
CA GLY A 143 -9.22 -6.93 0.22
C GLY A 143 -8.37 -7.40 1.40
N ARG A 144 -8.64 -6.91 2.61
CA ARG A 144 -7.93 -7.36 3.83
C ARG A 144 -8.16 -8.83 4.16
N LEU A 145 -9.38 -9.34 3.98
CA LEU A 145 -9.67 -10.78 4.18
C LEU A 145 -8.95 -11.64 3.15
N ILE A 146 -8.99 -11.25 1.86
CA ILE A 146 -8.27 -11.92 0.78
C ILE A 146 -6.76 -11.94 1.08
N LEU A 147 -6.16 -10.79 1.38
CA LEU A 147 -4.72 -10.70 1.70
C LEU A 147 -4.37 -11.53 2.93
N GLY A 148 -5.24 -11.60 3.93
CA GLY A 148 -5.05 -12.46 5.10
C GLY A 148 -5.00 -13.93 4.74
N VAL A 149 -5.91 -14.42 3.90
CA VAL A 149 -5.92 -15.81 3.42
C VAL A 149 -4.68 -16.10 2.59
N LEU A 150 -4.32 -15.24 1.63
CA LEU A 150 -3.12 -15.40 0.80
C LEU A 150 -1.85 -15.47 1.64
N LEU A 151 -1.72 -14.59 2.64
CA LEU A 151 -0.57 -14.58 3.54
C LEU A 151 -0.46 -15.89 4.35
N PHE A 152 -1.59 -16.50 4.75
CA PHE A 152 -1.56 -17.81 5.40
C PHE A 152 -1.19 -18.92 4.42
N GLN A 153 -1.72 -18.89 3.18
CA GLN A 153 -1.37 -19.85 2.14
C GLN A 153 0.12 -19.83 1.85
N ASP A 154 0.74 -18.64 1.71
CA ASP A 154 2.17 -18.47 1.50
C ASP A 154 2.98 -19.05 2.66
N LEU A 155 2.52 -18.87 3.91
CA LEU A 155 3.12 -19.48 5.10
C LEU A 155 2.96 -21.02 5.10
N ALA A 156 1.81 -21.52 4.68
CA ALA A 156 1.48 -22.94 4.66
C ALA A 156 2.26 -23.74 3.60
N VAL A 157 2.74 -23.07 2.55
CA VAL A 157 3.53 -23.72 1.47
C VAL A 157 4.79 -24.38 2.04
N ALA A 158 5.49 -23.72 2.96
CA ALA A 158 6.74 -24.24 3.54
C ALA A 158 6.55 -25.60 4.24
N PRO A 159 5.61 -25.78 5.19
CA PRO A 159 5.32 -27.11 5.73
C PRO A 159 4.77 -28.09 4.70
N LEU A 160 3.96 -27.66 3.71
CA LEU A 160 3.44 -28.55 2.68
C LEU A 160 4.53 -29.12 1.77
N ILE A 161 5.56 -28.35 1.41
CA ILE A 161 6.72 -28.82 0.65
C ILE A 161 7.47 -29.95 1.40
N ILE A 162 7.48 -29.91 2.73
CA ILE A 162 8.08 -30.97 3.56
C ILE A 162 7.13 -32.17 3.69
N PHE A 163 5.84 -31.91 3.81
CA PHE A 163 4.82 -32.90 4.11
C PHE A 163 4.51 -33.80 2.91
N VAL A 164 4.42 -33.25 1.68
CA VAL A 164 4.07 -34.01 0.47
C VAL A 164 5.05 -35.15 0.19
N PRO A 165 6.39 -34.99 0.21
CA PRO A 165 7.32 -36.13 0.08
C PRO A 165 7.22 -37.14 1.20
N ALA A 166 6.90 -36.70 2.43
CA ALA A 166 6.75 -37.60 3.56
C ALA A 166 5.51 -38.52 3.43
N LEU A 167 4.44 -38.03 2.81
CA LEU A 167 3.24 -38.84 2.51
C LEU A 167 3.51 -39.99 1.54
N ALA A 168 4.50 -39.87 0.66
CA ALA A 168 4.83 -40.90 -0.32
C ALA A 168 5.56 -42.12 0.30
N GLN A 169 6.02 -42.06 1.54
CA GLN A 169 6.73 -43.16 2.20
C GLN A 169 5.72 -44.17 2.79
N SER A 170 5.59 -45.30 2.16
CA SER A 170 4.55 -46.32 2.43
C SER A 170 4.78 -47.19 3.68
N SER A 171 5.92 -47.14 4.32
CA SER A 171 6.26 -47.94 5.53
C SER A 171 6.51 -47.08 6.74
N GLY A 172 5.69 -47.21 7.79
CA GLY A 172 5.90 -46.52 9.08
C GLY A 172 5.55 -45.04 8.98
N LEU A 173 4.45 -44.67 8.36
CA LEU A 173 4.06 -43.29 8.05
C LEU A 173 4.13 -42.36 9.27
N GLY A 174 3.71 -42.84 10.46
CA GLY A 174 3.82 -42.08 11.70
C GLY A 174 5.28 -41.80 12.10
N GLU A 175 6.16 -42.79 11.96
CA GLU A 175 7.58 -42.64 12.23
C GLU A 175 8.26 -41.76 11.18
N ALA A 176 7.92 -41.94 9.90
CA ALA A 176 8.44 -41.12 8.79
C ALA A 176 8.04 -39.65 8.93
N LEU A 177 6.76 -39.36 9.22
CA LEU A 177 6.28 -38.02 9.50
C LEU A 177 6.91 -37.40 10.74
N LEU A 178 7.04 -38.18 11.81
CA LEU A 178 7.71 -37.72 13.05
C LEU A 178 9.19 -37.42 12.77
N TYR A 179 9.89 -38.31 12.08
CA TYR A 179 11.29 -38.12 11.71
C TYR A 179 11.48 -36.91 10.77
N ALA A 180 10.65 -36.80 9.70
CA ALA A 180 10.69 -35.66 8.78
C ALA A 180 10.39 -34.34 9.52
N SER A 181 9.40 -34.32 10.40
CA SER A 181 9.03 -33.16 11.19
C SER A 181 10.13 -32.76 12.18
N LEU A 182 10.72 -33.73 12.90
CA LEU A 182 11.83 -33.48 13.82
C LEU A 182 13.08 -32.99 13.07
N LYS A 183 13.42 -33.62 11.96
CA LYS A 183 14.54 -33.21 11.09
C LYS A 183 14.33 -31.80 10.57
N ALA A 184 13.14 -31.51 10.02
CA ALA A 184 12.78 -30.19 9.53
C ALA A 184 12.83 -29.16 10.68
N ALA A 185 12.23 -29.46 11.83
CA ALA A 185 12.25 -28.58 13.01
C ALA A 185 13.68 -28.29 13.48
N LEU A 186 14.54 -29.30 13.48
CA LEU A 186 15.95 -29.13 13.85
C LEU A 186 16.70 -28.23 12.87
N VAL A 187 16.59 -28.52 11.56
CA VAL A 187 17.26 -27.74 10.50
C VAL A 187 16.73 -26.31 10.46
N LEU A 188 15.41 -26.13 10.52
CA LEU A 188 14.76 -24.81 10.57
C LEU A 188 15.20 -24.02 11.80
N SER A 189 15.17 -24.64 12.99
CA SER A 189 15.61 -23.99 14.22
C SER A 189 17.08 -23.58 14.16
N LEU A 190 17.95 -24.45 13.63
CA LEU A 190 19.37 -24.16 13.48
C LEU A 190 19.59 -22.98 12.51
N ILE A 191 18.96 -23.03 11.34
CA ILE A 191 19.06 -21.96 10.32
C ILE A 191 18.53 -20.63 10.88
N LEU A 192 17.38 -20.64 11.55
CA LEU A 192 16.79 -19.42 12.09
C LEU A 192 17.62 -18.86 13.25
N LEU A 193 18.00 -19.68 14.23
CA LEU A 193 18.75 -19.21 15.41
C LEU A 193 20.17 -18.75 15.07
N VAL A 194 20.87 -19.51 14.23
CA VAL A 194 22.23 -19.14 13.77
C VAL A 194 22.16 -18.03 12.74
N GLY A 195 21.24 -18.16 11.79
CA GLY A 195 21.06 -17.19 10.73
C GLY A 195 20.72 -15.79 11.24
N GLN A 196 19.77 -15.64 12.17
CA GLN A 196 19.44 -14.33 12.74
C GLN A 196 20.64 -13.64 13.39
N LYS A 197 21.50 -14.41 14.08
CA LYS A 197 22.70 -13.86 14.72
C LYS A 197 23.80 -13.50 13.70
N LEU A 198 23.89 -14.26 12.60
CA LEU A 198 24.95 -14.11 11.59
C LEU A 198 24.59 -13.09 10.52
N MET A 199 23.30 -13.00 10.10
CA MET A 199 22.91 -12.17 8.97
C MET A 199 23.15 -10.67 9.19
N ARG A 200 22.79 -10.13 10.36
CA ARG A 200 22.99 -8.70 10.64
C ARG A 200 24.45 -8.26 10.53
N PRO A 201 25.42 -8.86 11.29
CA PRO A 201 26.82 -8.45 11.18
C PRO A 201 27.41 -8.75 9.80
N TRP A 202 26.99 -9.84 9.14
CA TRP A 202 27.43 -10.20 7.82
C TRP A 202 27.00 -9.17 6.75
N PHE A 203 25.71 -8.81 6.72
CA PHE A 203 25.20 -7.80 5.80
C PHE A 203 25.80 -6.41 6.08
N HIS A 204 26.02 -6.09 7.37
CA HIS A 204 26.69 -4.84 7.74
C HIS A 204 28.13 -4.78 7.19
N LEU A 205 28.88 -5.87 7.31
CA LEU A 205 30.24 -5.96 6.77
C LEU A 205 30.24 -5.75 5.24
N VAL A 206 29.33 -6.41 4.53
CA VAL A 206 29.21 -6.28 3.07
C VAL A 206 28.78 -4.88 2.66
N ALA A 207 27.81 -4.29 3.36
CA ALA A 207 27.31 -2.94 3.08
C ALA A 207 28.38 -1.84 3.29
N GLN A 208 29.35 -2.05 4.20
CA GLN A 208 30.48 -1.12 4.39
C GLN A 208 31.36 -0.97 3.13
N SER A 209 31.38 -1.96 2.25
CA SER A 209 32.14 -1.89 0.99
C SER A 209 31.60 -0.86 0.00
N LYS A 210 30.34 -0.36 0.19
CA LYS A 210 29.62 0.59 -0.68
C LYS A 210 29.57 0.15 -2.15
N SER A 211 29.69 -1.17 -2.43
CA SER A 211 29.58 -1.76 -3.75
C SER A 211 28.23 -2.45 -3.90
N SER A 212 27.40 -1.97 -4.82
CA SER A 212 26.11 -2.60 -5.16
C SER A 212 26.29 -4.00 -5.76
N GLU A 213 27.37 -4.20 -6.53
CA GLU A 213 27.69 -5.50 -7.12
C GLU A 213 28.01 -6.55 -6.04
N LEU A 214 28.88 -6.18 -5.07
CA LEU A 214 29.21 -7.08 -3.95
C LEU A 214 27.99 -7.36 -3.09
N PHE A 215 27.15 -6.36 -2.86
CA PHE A 215 25.92 -6.52 -2.11
C PHE A 215 24.95 -7.51 -2.78
N MET A 216 24.75 -7.36 -4.11
CA MET A 216 23.91 -8.26 -4.90
C MET A 216 24.46 -9.69 -4.93
N LEU A 217 25.77 -9.87 -5.18
CA LEU A 217 26.40 -11.18 -5.13
C LEU A 217 26.25 -11.85 -3.76
N ASN A 218 26.32 -11.06 -2.70
CA ASN A 218 26.08 -11.57 -1.35
C ASN A 218 24.64 -12.06 -1.15
N VAL A 219 23.64 -11.33 -1.63
CA VAL A 219 22.23 -11.76 -1.57
C VAL A 219 22.04 -13.08 -2.32
N LEU A 220 22.60 -13.20 -3.52
CA LEU A 220 22.58 -14.43 -4.31
C LEU A 220 23.28 -15.59 -3.56
N LEU A 221 24.46 -15.33 -2.98
CA LEU A 221 25.22 -16.33 -2.23
C LEU A 221 24.41 -16.84 -1.01
N VAL A 222 23.80 -15.96 -0.25
CA VAL A 222 23.00 -16.36 0.92
C VAL A 222 21.77 -17.14 0.47
N THR A 223 21.08 -16.69 -0.57
CA THR A 223 19.85 -17.33 -1.08
C THR A 223 20.15 -18.73 -1.62
N LEU A 224 21.10 -18.85 -2.53
CA LEU A 224 21.46 -20.12 -3.14
C LEU A 224 22.21 -21.04 -2.16
N GLY A 225 23.02 -20.47 -1.28
CA GLY A 225 23.74 -21.21 -0.22
C GLY A 225 22.78 -21.87 0.76
N LEU A 226 21.77 -21.16 1.26
CA LEU A 226 20.76 -21.75 2.13
C LEU A 226 19.87 -22.75 1.40
N ALA A 227 19.50 -22.47 0.14
CA ALA A 227 18.80 -23.44 -0.71
C ALA A 227 19.59 -24.74 -0.84
N TYR A 228 20.89 -24.66 -1.13
CA TYR A 228 21.78 -25.82 -1.24
C TYR A 228 21.93 -26.56 0.11
N ILE A 229 22.08 -25.86 1.23
CA ILE A 229 22.18 -26.47 2.57
C ILE A 229 20.93 -27.25 2.92
N THR A 230 19.74 -26.70 2.64
CA THR A 230 18.47 -27.38 2.90
C THR A 230 18.28 -28.61 2.00
N ASP A 231 18.66 -28.51 0.74
CA ASP A 231 18.63 -29.63 -0.20
C ASP A 231 19.54 -30.78 0.27
N ARG A 232 20.78 -30.48 0.66
CA ARG A 232 21.70 -31.46 1.27
C ARG A 232 21.20 -32.04 2.59
N ALA A 233 20.40 -31.28 3.32
CA ALA A 233 19.71 -31.79 4.50
C ALA A 233 18.49 -32.67 4.15
N GLY A 234 18.21 -32.93 2.84
CA GLY A 234 17.06 -33.70 2.38
C GLY A 234 15.72 -32.97 2.55
N LEU A 235 15.77 -31.66 2.56
CA LEU A 235 14.63 -30.75 2.42
C LEU A 235 14.66 -30.17 1.00
N SER A 236 13.74 -29.28 0.63
CA SER A 236 13.71 -28.72 -0.72
C SER A 236 14.58 -27.45 -0.86
N LEU A 237 15.10 -27.22 -2.09
CA LEU A 237 15.74 -25.95 -2.47
C LEU A 237 14.84 -24.74 -2.20
N ALA A 238 13.55 -24.88 -2.50
CA ALA A 238 12.53 -23.85 -2.31
C ALA A 238 12.39 -23.41 -0.85
N LEU A 239 12.43 -24.36 0.09
CA LEU A 239 12.37 -24.06 1.52
C LEU A 239 13.59 -23.28 2.00
N GLY A 240 14.79 -23.62 1.53
CA GLY A 240 16.00 -22.90 1.89
C GLY A 240 16.01 -21.46 1.38
N ALA A 241 15.53 -21.25 0.17
CA ALA A 241 15.38 -19.91 -0.38
C ALA A 241 14.33 -19.07 0.39
N PHE A 242 13.21 -19.69 0.77
CA PHE A 242 12.23 -19.04 1.64
C PHE A 242 12.83 -18.59 2.97
N LEU A 243 13.61 -19.48 3.62
CA LEU A 243 14.29 -19.15 4.88
C LEU A 243 15.31 -18.03 4.72
N ALA A 244 16.05 -18.02 3.61
CA ALA A 244 16.97 -16.92 3.29
C ALA A 244 16.22 -15.59 3.21
N GLY A 245 15.07 -15.57 2.55
CA GLY A 245 14.20 -14.40 2.47
C GLY A 245 13.72 -13.93 3.84
N VAL A 246 13.22 -14.84 4.68
CA VAL A 246 12.77 -14.54 6.05
C VAL A 246 13.92 -13.99 6.91
N LEU A 247 15.12 -14.58 6.84
CA LEU A 247 16.28 -14.10 7.59
C LEU A 247 16.71 -12.69 7.17
N ILE A 248 16.68 -12.40 5.87
CA ILE A 248 17.01 -11.08 5.34
C ILE A 248 15.90 -10.06 5.65
N ALA A 249 14.64 -10.49 5.67
CA ALA A 249 13.50 -9.64 6.04
C ALA A 249 13.59 -9.06 7.46
N GLU A 250 14.31 -9.75 8.36
CA GLU A 250 14.57 -9.30 9.73
C GLU A 250 15.78 -8.34 9.84
N THR A 251 16.46 -8.04 8.72
CA THR A 251 17.58 -7.10 8.66
C THR A 251 17.14 -5.70 8.23
N GLU A 252 17.97 -4.69 8.53
CA GLU A 252 17.77 -3.30 8.09
C GLU A 252 17.86 -3.14 6.57
N TYR A 253 18.45 -4.11 5.87
CA TYR A 253 18.71 -4.09 4.42
C TYR A 253 17.56 -4.65 3.57
N ARG A 254 16.46 -5.06 4.19
CA ARG A 254 15.30 -5.67 3.52
C ARG A 254 14.86 -4.91 2.26
N TYR A 255 14.62 -3.61 2.39
CA TYR A 255 14.09 -2.80 1.28
C TYR A 255 15.09 -2.66 0.13
N GLN A 256 16.39 -2.57 0.45
CA GLN A 256 17.44 -2.54 -0.56
C GLN A 256 17.51 -3.87 -1.30
N VAL A 257 17.53 -5.00 -0.58
CA VAL A 257 17.50 -6.33 -1.17
C VAL A 257 16.27 -6.53 -2.04
N GLU A 258 15.10 -6.11 -1.59
CA GLU A 258 13.86 -6.18 -2.37
C GLU A 258 13.95 -5.39 -3.68
N ALA A 259 14.50 -4.18 -3.65
CA ALA A 259 14.68 -3.35 -4.83
C ALA A 259 15.68 -3.95 -5.82
N ASP A 260 16.81 -4.46 -5.32
CA ASP A 260 17.89 -5.00 -6.15
C ASP A 260 17.54 -6.36 -6.76
N ILE A 261 16.78 -7.21 -6.05
CA ILE A 261 16.36 -8.55 -6.50
C ILE A 261 15.15 -8.50 -7.45
N ARG A 262 14.32 -7.47 -7.37
CA ARG A 262 13.07 -7.35 -8.13
C ARG A 262 13.22 -7.63 -9.63
N PRO A 263 14.20 -7.05 -10.37
CA PRO A 263 14.35 -7.32 -11.80
C PRO A 263 14.68 -8.79 -12.11
N PHE A 264 15.51 -9.42 -11.28
CA PHE A 264 15.87 -10.84 -11.43
C PHE A 264 14.68 -11.74 -11.11
N ARG A 265 13.99 -11.48 -10.02
CA ARG A 265 12.77 -12.19 -9.64
C ARG A 265 11.75 -12.17 -10.77
N ASP A 266 11.46 -10.99 -11.32
CA ASP A 266 10.42 -10.83 -12.32
C ASP A 266 10.75 -11.60 -13.63
N VAL A 267 12.03 -11.61 -14.04
CA VAL A 267 12.49 -12.38 -15.21
C VAL A 267 12.46 -13.88 -14.94
N LEU A 268 12.99 -14.33 -13.80
CA LEU A 268 13.05 -15.76 -13.45
C LEU A 268 11.64 -16.33 -13.17
N MET A 269 10.77 -15.54 -12.56
CA MET A 269 9.36 -15.89 -12.39
C MET A 269 8.66 -16.01 -13.75
N GLY A 270 8.98 -15.12 -14.69
CA GLY A 270 8.50 -15.23 -16.07
C GLY A 270 8.95 -16.54 -16.74
N LEU A 271 10.21 -16.91 -16.59
CA LEU A 271 10.74 -18.19 -17.10
C LEU A 271 10.07 -19.41 -16.45
N PHE A 272 9.82 -19.36 -15.15
CA PHE A 272 9.06 -20.41 -14.44
C PHE A 272 7.65 -20.58 -15.05
N PHE A 273 6.90 -19.49 -15.25
CA PHE A 273 5.57 -19.59 -15.81
C PHE A 273 5.56 -20.00 -17.28
N VAL A 274 6.54 -19.59 -18.08
CA VAL A 274 6.73 -20.13 -19.44
C VAL A 274 6.99 -21.63 -19.39
N SER A 275 7.83 -22.09 -18.46
CA SER A 275 8.11 -23.52 -18.28
C SER A 275 6.85 -24.31 -17.86
N VAL A 276 6.04 -23.77 -16.96
CA VAL A 276 4.74 -24.37 -16.60
C VAL A 276 3.84 -24.50 -17.84
N GLY A 277 3.81 -23.47 -18.68
CA GLY A 277 3.07 -23.51 -19.95
C GLY A 277 3.62 -24.54 -20.94
N LEU A 278 4.97 -24.67 -21.05
CA LEU A 278 5.63 -25.67 -21.89
C LEU A 278 5.37 -27.12 -21.45
N MET A 279 5.15 -27.36 -20.15
CA MET A 279 4.85 -28.69 -19.60
C MET A 279 3.43 -29.14 -19.95
N LEU A 280 2.56 -28.26 -20.44
CA LEU A 280 1.19 -28.59 -20.77
C LEU A 280 1.13 -29.30 -22.11
N ASP A 281 0.71 -30.56 -22.09
CA ASP A 281 0.51 -31.38 -23.31
C ASP A 281 -0.89 -31.15 -23.89
N LEU A 282 -0.94 -30.35 -24.97
CA LEU A 282 -2.19 -30.04 -25.66
C LEU A 282 -2.89 -31.28 -26.22
N SER A 283 -2.15 -32.35 -26.52
CA SER A 283 -2.75 -33.62 -27.01
C SER A 283 -3.54 -34.33 -25.93
N VAL A 284 -3.01 -34.36 -24.69
CA VAL A 284 -3.69 -34.88 -23.51
C VAL A 284 -4.93 -34.04 -23.18
N VAL A 285 -4.78 -32.71 -23.26
CA VAL A 285 -5.92 -31.78 -23.04
C VAL A 285 -7.02 -32.02 -24.04
N ALA A 286 -6.69 -32.22 -25.34
CA ALA A 286 -7.65 -32.49 -26.40
C ALA A 286 -8.33 -33.84 -26.22
N GLN A 287 -7.60 -34.88 -25.81
CA GLN A 287 -8.13 -36.21 -25.55
C GLN A 287 -9.04 -36.25 -24.32
N HIS A 288 -8.69 -35.54 -23.26
CA HIS A 288 -9.37 -35.56 -21.96
C HIS A 288 -10.09 -34.23 -21.65
N TRP A 289 -10.52 -33.49 -22.70
CA TRP A 289 -11.12 -32.16 -22.54
C TRP A 289 -12.31 -32.12 -21.56
N ALA A 290 -13.13 -33.19 -21.56
CA ALA A 290 -14.28 -33.29 -20.65
C ALA A 290 -13.84 -33.41 -19.18
N SER A 291 -12.80 -34.22 -18.91
CA SER A 291 -12.23 -34.37 -17.56
C SER A 291 -11.56 -33.06 -17.09
N VAL A 292 -10.82 -32.40 -17.98
CA VAL A 292 -10.21 -31.09 -17.69
C VAL A 292 -11.28 -30.05 -17.34
N LEU A 293 -12.37 -29.98 -18.16
CA LEU A 293 -13.46 -29.03 -17.92
C LEU A 293 -14.21 -29.35 -16.62
N LEU A 294 -14.49 -30.65 -16.37
CA LEU A 294 -15.12 -31.06 -15.12
C LEU A 294 -14.30 -30.68 -13.90
N ILE A 295 -12.99 -31.00 -13.92
CA ILE A 295 -12.09 -30.69 -12.82
C ILE A 295 -11.94 -29.15 -12.65
N LEU A 296 -11.86 -28.39 -13.74
CA LEU A 296 -11.85 -26.92 -13.70
C LEU A 296 -13.09 -26.35 -12.99
N ILE A 297 -14.28 -26.87 -13.37
CA ILE A 297 -15.53 -26.42 -12.75
C ILE A 297 -15.58 -26.80 -11.27
N LEU A 298 -15.24 -28.07 -10.95
CA LEU A 298 -15.20 -28.53 -9.56
C LEU A 298 -14.19 -27.78 -8.72
N PHE A 299 -13.01 -27.44 -9.30
CA PHE A 299 -11.96 -26.66 -8.67
C PHE A 299 -12.46 -25.26 -8.31
N ILE A 300 -12.97 -24.51 -9.29
CA ILE A 300 -13.44 -23.13 -9.08
C ILE A 300 -14.64 -23.11 -8.14
N LEU A 301 -15.65 -23.97 -8.41
CA LEU A 301 -16.88 -24.01 -7.62
C LEU A 301 -16.62 -24.51 -6.19
N GLY A 302 -15.82 -25.56 -6.03
CA GLY A 302 -15.45 -26.09 -4.72
C GLY A 302 -14.73 -25.07 -3.86
N LYS A 303 -13.70 -24.42 -4.42
CA LYS A 303 -13.00 -23.33 -3.70
C LYS A 303 -13.93 -22.17 -3.38
N PHE A 304 -14.72 -21.72 -4.37
CA PHE A 304 -15.68 -20.65 -4.15
C PHE A 304 -16.64 -20.97 -2.99
N LEU A 305 -17.21 -22.17 -2.94
CA LEU A 305 -18.14 -22.58 -1.88
C LEU A 305 -17.47 -22.64 -0.51
N VAL A 306 -16.30 -23.30 -0.43
CA VAL A 306 -15.55 -23.39 0.84
C VAL A 306 -15.18 -22.01 1.36
N ILE A 307 -14.60 -21.19 0.50
CA ILE A 307 -14.14 -19.85 0.89
C ILE A 307 -15.32 -18.95 1.25
N SER A 308 -16.40 -18.97 0.47
CA SER A 308 -17.60 -18.19 0.75
C SER A 308 -18.26 -18.61 2.07
N MET A 309 -18.41 -19.91 2.30
CA MET A 309 -18.96 -20.44 3.56
C MET A 309 -18.13 -19.98 4.76
N LEU A 310 -16.81 -20.13 4.69
CA LEU A 310 -15.92 -19.73 5.76
C LEU A 310 -15.91 -18.22 5.97
N THR A 311 -15.84 -17.44 4.87
CA THR A 311 -15.89 -15.97 4.96
C THR A 311 -17.15 -15.47 5.63
N GLY A 312 -18.30 -16.15 5.40
CA GLY A 312 -19.56 -15.86 6.07
C GLY A 312 -19.51 -15.98 7.61
N LEU A 313 -18.56 -16.74 8.16
CA LEU A 313 -18.31 -16.80 9.62
C LEU A 313 -17.54 -15.57 10.15
N PHE A 314 -16.82 -14.85 9.29
CA PHE A 314 -15.97 -13.71 9.66
C PHE A 314 -16.61 -12.35 9.33
N THR A 315 -17.59 -12.32 8.42
CA THR A 315 -18.34 -11.10 8.07
C THR A 315 -19.80 -11.43 7.80
N GLN A 316 -20.68 -10.49 8.14
CA GLN A 316 -22.13 -10.60 7.85
C GLN A 316 -22.48 -9.98 6.49
N SER A 317 -21.51 -9.46 5.76
CA SER A 317 -21.71 -8.78 4.47
C SER A 317 -21.65 -9.77 3.31
N TRP A 318 -22.80 -10.15 2.75
CA TRP A 318 -22.88 -11.02 1.58
C TRP A 318 -22.07 -10.50 0.36
N PRO A 319 -22.05 -9.19 0.04
CA PRO A 319 -21.19 -8.65 -0.99
C PRO A 319 -19.70 -8.93 -0.74
N VAL A 320 -19.23 -8.83 0.50
CA VAL A 320 -17.84 -9.16 0.88
C VAL A 320 -17.59 -10.66 0.70
N VAL A 321 -18.51 -11.53 1.16
CA VAL A 321 -18.42 -12.99 0.99
C VAL A 321 -18.25 -13.38 -0.48
N MET A 322 -19.06 -12.80 -1.37
CA MET A 322 -19.00 -13.10 -2.81
C MET A 322 -17.68 -12.66 -3.44
N ARG A 323 -17.18 -11.46 -3.08
CA ARG A 323 -15.90 -10.96 -3.60
C ARG A 323 -14.70 -11.77 -3.11
N VAL A 324 -14.70 -12.17 -1.82
CA VAL A 324 -13.63 -13.02 -1.26
C VAL A 324 -13.65 -14.40 -1.89
N GLY A 325 -14.83 -15.03 -1.98
CA GLY A 325 -14.99 -16.37 -2.56
C GLY A 325 -14.54 -16.42 -4.01
N THR A 326 -15.01 -15.51 -4.87
CA THR A 326 -14.61 -15.47 -6.28
C THR A 326 -13.16 -15.01 -6.48
N GLY A 327 -12.68 -14.09 -5.67
CA GLY A 327 -11.31 -13.59 -5.72
C GLY A 327 -10.25 -14.65 -5.43
N LEU A 328 -10.57 -15.66 -4.62
CA LEU A 328 -9.66 -16.74 -4.22
C LEU A 328 -9.96 -18.08 -4.90
N ALA A 329 -10.94 -18.16 -5.80
CA ALA A 329 -11.38 -19.42 -6.42
C ALA A 329 -10.40 -20.00 -7.45
N GLN A 330 -9.43 -19.23 -7.93
CA GLN A 330 -8.43 -19.70 -8.91
C GLN A 330 -7.25 -20.43 -8.23
N ALA A 331 -6.46 -21.14 -9.06
CA ALA A 331 -5.20 -21.76 -8.65
C ALA A 331 -4.11 -20.72 -8.38
N GLY A 332 -3.12 -21.10 -7.60
CA GLY A 332 -1.93 -20.30 -7.32
C GLY A 332 -0.65 -20.93 -7.85
N GLU A 333 0.40 -20.10 -7.94
CA GLU A 333 1.76 -20.48 -8.36
C GLU A 333 2.34 -21.61 -7.51
N PHE A 334 2.06 -21.62 -6.21
CA PHE A 334 2.52 -22.68 -5.31
C PHE A 334 1.84 -24.01 -5.53
N GLY A 335 0.60 -23.98 -6.03
CA GLY A 335 -0.10 -25.18 -6.44
C GLY A 335 0.67 -25.95 -7.51
N PHE A 336 1.35 -25.27 -8.46
CA PHE A 336 2.18 -25.93 -9.48
C PHE A 336 3.42 -26.59 -8.86
N VAL A 337 4.06 -25.93 -7.90
CA VAL A 337 5.22 -26.48 -7.19
C VAL A 337 4.82 -27.73 -6.41
N LEU A 338 3.72 -27.67 -5.67
CA LEU A 338 3.20 -28.82 -4.92
C LEU A 338 2.73 -29.94 -5.86
N LEU A 339 2.12 -29.60 -7.00
CA LEU A 339 1.69 -30.59 -8.02
C LEU A 339 2.90 -31.30 -8.63
N ALA A 340 3.98 -30.59 -8.94
CA ALA A 340 5.24 -31.19 -9.42
C ALA A 340 5.84 -32.14 -8.36
N LEU A 341 5.80 -31.77 -7.08
CA LEU A 341 6.23 -32.64 -5.98
C LEU A 341 5.37 -33.90 -5.84
N THR A 342 4.07 -33.85 -6.11
CA THR A 342 3.21 -35.05 -6.08
C THR A 342 3.57 -36.02 -7.21
N LEU A 343 3.94 -35.51 -8.40
CA LEU A 343 4.39 -36.33 -9.52
C LEU A 343 5.76 -36.96 -9.24
N SER A 344 6.73 -36.16 -8.80
CA SER A 344 8.11 -36.64 -8.53
C SER A 344 8.18 -37.69 -7.41
N ASN A 345 7.20 -37.68 -6.49
CA ASN A 345 7.06 -38.67 -5.44
C ASN A 345 6.08 -39.81 -5.76
N ALA A 346 5.69 -39.96 -7.04
CA ALA A 346 4.80 -41.04 -7.54
C ALA A 346 3.44 -41.12 -6.82
N LEU A 347 2.95 -40.01 -6.25
CA LEU A 347 1.61 -39.90 -5.66
C LEU A 347 0.52 -39.76 -6.72
N LEU A 348 0.91 -39.31 -7.94
CA LEU A 348 0.02 -39.13 -9.10
C LEU A 348 0.54 -39.83 -10.34
N THR A 349 -0.39 -40.29 -11.19
CA THR A 349 -0.04 -40.72 -12.53
C THR A 349 0.27 -39.50 -13.42
N PRO A 350 1.13 -39.68 -14.46
CA PRO A 350 1.42 -38.59 -15.40
C PRO A 350 0.18 -38.02 -16.09
N GLU A 351 -0.80 -38.89 -16.41
CA GLU A 351 -2.05 -38.46 -17.03
C GLU A 351 -2.88 -37.58 -16.10
N MET A 352 -3.07 -38.00 -14.84
CA MET A 352 -3.81 -37.23 -13.84
C MET A 352 -3.12 -35.91 -13.53
N HIS A 353 -1.77 -35.89 -13.48
CA HIS A 353 -0.96 -34.67 -13.34
C HIS A 353 -1.27 -33.68 -14.47
N GLN A 354 -1.29 -34.15 -15.75
CA GLN A 354 -1.57 -33.28 -16.89
C GLN A 354 -3.01 -32.72 -16.87
N ILE A 355 -3.99 -33.51 -16.50
CA ILE A 355 -5.37 -33.04 -16.36
C ILE A 355 -5.50 -31.96 -15.27
N LEU A 356 -4.88 -32.17 -14.12
CA LEU A 356 -4.87 -31.23 -13.02
C LEU A 356 -4.10 -29.96 -13.39
N LEU A 357 -2.89 -30.09 -13.98
CA LEU A 357 -2.09 -28.98 -14.48
C LEU A 357 -2.90 -28.09 -15.43
N SER A 358 -3.59 -28.73 -16.38
CA SER A 358 -4.42 -28.03 -17.36
C SER A 358 -5.58 -27.28 -16.71
N ALA A 359 -6.30 -27.92 -15.79
CA ALA A 359 -7.37 -27.28 -15.05
C ALA A 359 -6.88 -26.11 -14.20
N MET A 360 -5.72 -26.23 -13.55
CA MET A 360 -5.12 -25.17 -12.76
C MET A 360 -4.71 -23.97 -13.63
N VAL A 361 -4.06 -24.20 -14.77
CA VAL A 361 -3.69 -23.16 -15.74
C VAL A 361 -4.94 -22.41 -16.23
N LEU A 362 -5.98 -23.14 -16.64
CA LEU A 362 -7.24 -22.55 -17.10
C LEU A 362 -7.95 -21.76 -15.98
N SER A 363 -7.93 -22.26 -14.75
CA SER A 363 -8.51 -21.53 -13.61
C SER A 363 -7.76 -20.23 -13.33
N MET A 364 -6.43 -20.22 -13.46
CA MET A 364 -5.61 -19.05 -13.28
C MET A 364 -5.86 -18.00 -14.38
N LEU A 365 -6.01 -18.44 -15.64
CA LEU A 365 -6.38 -17.58 -16.78
C LEU A 365 -7.77 -16.96 -16.59
N SER A 366 -8.68 -17.66 -15.88
CA SER A 366 -10.03 -17.16 -15.59
C SER A 366 -10.08 -16.14 -14.43
N ALA A 367 -9.01 -15.91 -13.70
CA ALA A 367 -8.98 -15.05 -12.50
C ALA A 367 -9.56 -13.63 -12.73
N PRO A 368 -9.25 -12.90 -13.82
CA PRO A 368 -9.85 -11.58 -14.06
C PRO A 368 -11.38 -11.66 -14.26
N LEU A 369 -11.86 -12.73 -14.93
CA LEU A 369 -13.28 -12.96 -15.14
C LEU A 369 -14.01 -13.29 -13.82
N LEU A 370 -13.37 -14.09 -12.96
CA LEU A 370 -13.88 -14.40 -11.62
C LEU A 370 -13.99 -13.14 -10.75
N ALA A 371 -13.01 -12.24 -10.83
CA ALA A 371 -13.04 -10.98 -10.11
C ALA A 371 -14.17 -10.04 -10.60
N ILE A 372 -14.45 -10.03 -11.92
CA ILE A 372 -15.59 -9.29 -12.50
C ILE A 372 -16.91 -9.94 -12.06
N ALA A 373 -17.01 -11.27 -12.15
CA ALA A 373 -18.20 -12.02 -11.74
C ALA A 373 -18.53 -11.79 -10.26
N GLY A 374 -17.50 -11.78 -9.39
CA GLY A 374 -17.64 -11.48 -7.97
C GLY A 374 -18.23 -10.10 -7.70
N THR A 375 -17.75 -9.09 -8.42
CA THR A 375 -18.30 -7.73 -8.33
C THR A 375 -19.74 -7.65 -8.81
N GLN A 376 -20.09 -8.36 -9.90
CA GLN A 376 -21.46 -8.40 -10.41
C GLN A 376 -22.41 -9.14 -9.47
N LEU A 377 -21.95 -10.28 -8.91
CA LEU A 377 -22.71 -11.08 -7.96
C LEU A 377 -22.95 -10.30 -6.66
N ALA A 378 -21.92 -9.63 -6.16
CA ALA A 378 -22.03 -8.73 -5.01
C ALA A 378 -23.08 -7.65 -5.24
N ARG A 379 -23.06 -6.96 -6.39
CA ARG A 379 -24.05 -5.93 -6.75
C ARG A 379 -25.47 -6.47 -6.82
N ARG A 380 -25.70 -7.71 -7.29
CA ARG A 380 -27.04 -8.33 -7.31
C ARG A 380 -27.57 -8.61 -5.90
N MET A 381 -26.67 -8.90 -4.97
CA MET A 381 -27.03 -9.15 -3.56
C MET A 381 -27.15 -7.87 -2.74
N GLU A 382 -26.67 -6.74 -3.26
CA GLU A 382 -26.86 -5.39 -2.73
C GLU A 382 -28.30 -4.88 -2.84
N GLY A 383 -29.26 -5.69 -3.29
CA GLY A 383 -30.69 -5.30 -3.37
C GLY A 383 -31.33 -4.80 -2.07
N GLY A 384 -30.71 -5.11 -0.89
CA GLY A 384 -30.98 -4.45 0.38
C GLY A 384 -30.17 -3.16 0.60
N ALA A 385 -29.02 -3.04 -0.05
CA ALA A 385 -28.12 -1.88 0.10
C ALA A 385 -28.70 -0.60 -0.54
N TRP A 386 -29.57 -0.72 -1.55
CA TRP A 386 -30.27 0.45 -2.08
C TRP A 386 -31.16 1.11 -1.01
N MET A 387 -31.82 0.31 -0.17
CA MET A 387 -32.64 0.81 0.94
C MET A 387 -31.74 1.41 2.06
N GLU A 388 -30.61 0.80 2.38
CA GLU A 388 -29.63 1.36 3.33
C GLU A 388 -28.94 2.60 2.75
N GLN A 389 -28.61 2.59 1.47
CA GLN A 389 -28.05 3.74 0.77
C GLN A 389 -29.06 4.90 0.70
N ALA A 390 -30.32 4.61 0.39
CA ALA A 390 -31.40 5.61 0.43
C ALA A 390 -31.60 6.19 1.83
N ARG A 391 -31.50 5.35 2.88
CA ARG A 391 -31.51 5.80 4.29
C ARG A 391 -30.29 6.67 4.61
N GLY A 392 -29.08 6.26 4.18
CA GLY A 392 -27.85 7.05 4.35
C GLY A 392 -27.94 8.41 3.67
N VAL A 393 -28.36 8.46 2.42
CA VAL A 393 -28.58 9.72 1.68
C VAL A 393 -29.66 10.58 2.38
N HIS A 394 -30.73 9.96 2.89
CA HIS A 394 -31.76 10.65 3.64
C HIS A 394 -31.24 11.22 4.98
N GLU A 395 -30.44 10.47 5.70
CA GLU A 395 -29.79 10.94 6.94
C GLU A 395 -28.85 12.13 6.67
N ILE A 396 -28.04 12.06 5.60
CA ILE A 396 -27.17 13.16 5.17
C ILE A 396 -28.03 14.39 4.85
N ALA A 397 -29.10 14.23 4.05
CA ALA A 397 -29.99 15.32 3.69
C ALA A 397 -30.67 15.94 4.93
N THR A 398 -31.07 15.12 5.89
CA THR A 398 -31.70 15.58 7.14
C THR A 398 -30.72 16.38 7.99
N ARG A 399 -29.48 15.93 8.14
CA ARG A 399 -28.44 16.65 8.91
C ARG A 399 -27.91 17.90 8.17
N ALA A 400 -27.96 17.92 6.84
CA ALA A 400 -27.63 19.07 6.03
C ALA A 400 -28.82 20.06 5.92
N PHE A 401 -30.04 19.64 6.33
CA PHE A 401 -31.23 20.48 6.24
C PHE A 401 -31.08 21.72 7.13
N GLY A 402 -31.32 22.89 6.56
CA GLY A 402 -31.15 24.17 7.25
C GLY A 402 -29.75 24.74 7.34
N LYS A 403 -28.70 23.96 7.02
CA LYS A 403 -27.32 24.48 6.97
C LYS A 403 -27.13 25.24 5.64
N GLN A 404 -26.72 26.51 5.75
CA GLN A 404 -26.32 27.35 4.62
C GLN A 404 -24.89 27.83 4.83
N ASN A 405 -24.17 28.08 3.77
CA ASN A 405 -22.77 28.54 3.81
C ASN A 405 -21.85 27.62 4.67
N HIS A 406 -22.15 26.34 4.70
CA HIS A 406 -21.37 25.33 5.43
C HIS A 406 -20.23 24.76 4.59
N VAL A 407 -19.26 24.14 5.27
CA VAL A 407 -18.16 23.41 4.62
C VAL A 407 -18.54 21.93 4.53
N ILE A 408 -18.37 21.33 3.34
CA ILE A 408 -18.45 19.88 3.18
C ILE A 408 -17.03 19.31 3.33
N LEU A 409 -16.85 18.46 4.35
CA LEU A 409 -15.58 17.82 4.65
C LEU A 409 -15.62 16.35 4.19
N CYS A 410 -14.92 16.04 3.11
CA CYS A 410 -14.78 14.69 2.57
C CYS A 410 -13.63 13.96 3.28
N GLY A 411 -13.95 12.97 4.12
CA GLY A 411 -13.05 12.22 4.99
C GLY A 411 -13.01 12.76 6.42
N TYR A 412 -13.09 11.86 7.42
CA TYR A 412 -13.01 12.19 8.84
C TYR A 412 -11.89 11.42 9.55
N GLY A 413 -10.76 11.26 8.83
CA GLY A 413 -9.50 10.76 9.39
C GLY A 413 -8.81 11.82 10.28
N ARG A 414 -7.53 11.62 10.62
CA ARG A 414 -6.77 12.53 11.50
C ARG A 414 -6.82 13.99 11.03
N SER A 415 -6.57 14.24 9.76
CA SER A 415 -6.59 15.60 9.18
C SER A 415 -8.00 16.18 9.16
N GLY A 416 -9.02 15.37 8.83
CA GLY A 416 -10.43 15.79 8.86
C GLY A 416 -10.91 16.17 10.27
N GLN A 417 -10.56 15.37 11.28
CA GLN A 417 -10.87 15.67 12.68
C GLN A 417 -10.21 16.96 13.17
N SER A 418 -8.92 17.17 12.82
CA SER A 418 -8.21 18.39 13.18
C SER A 418 -8.84 19.63 12.53
N LEU A 419 -9.22 19.51 11.25
CA LEU A 419 -9.90 20.60 10.54
C LEU A 419 -11.30 20.86 11.13
N ALA A 420 -12.06 19.81 11.43
CA ALA A 420 -13.39 19.95 12.06
C ALA A 420 -13.32 20.75 13.37
N ARG A 421 -12.35 20.46 14.24
CA ARG A 421 -12.15 21.21 15.50
C ARG A 421 -11.83 22.69 15.24
N LEU A 422 -11.02 22.99 14.21
CA LEU A 422 -10.73 24.38 13.83
C LEU A 422 -11.98 25.09 13.32
N LEU A 423 -12.79 24.44 12.48
CA LEU A 423 -14.05 24.99 12.01
C LEU A 423 -15.05 25.24 13.17
N GLU A 424 -15.09 24.34 14.14
CA GLU A 424 -15.92 24.49 15.36
C GLU A 424 -15.46 25.66 16.21
N SER A 425 -14.15 25.83 16.41
CA SER A 425 -13.61 26.96 17.20
C SER A 425 -13.95 28.31 16.59
N GLU A 426 -14.10 28.38 15.26
CA GLU A 426 -14.48 29.58 14.52
C GLU A 426 -16.00 29.64 14.24
N HIS A 427 -16.79 28.74 14.82
CA HIS A 427 -18.24 28.63 14.63
C HIS A 427 -18.67 28.50 13.14
N ILE A 428 -17.80 27.92 12.30
CA ILE A 428 -18.09 27.66 10.88
C ILE A 428 -18.89 26.35 10.78
N PRO A 429 -20.13 26.39 10.28
CA PRO A 429 -20.91 25.17 10.14
C PRO A 429 -20.29 24.24 9.10
N PHE A 430 -20.20 22.97 9.42
CA PHE A 430 -19.72 21.95 8.49
C PHE A 430 -20.57 20.68 8.54
N ILE A 431 -20.40 19.84 7.55
CA ILE A 431 -20.87 18.46 7.50
C ILE A 431 -19.71 17.57 7.03
N ALA A 432 -19.35 16.60 7.84
CA ALA A 432 -18.29 15.66 7.48
C ALA A 432 -18.89 14.35 6.93
N LEU A 433 -18.29 13.85 5.86
CA LEU A 433 -18.65 12.59 5.21
C LEU A 433 -17.48 11.62 5.36
N ASP A 434 -17.73 10.41 5.87
CA ASP A 434 -16.73 9.34 5.87
C ASP A 434 -17.36 8.01 5.47
N HIS A 435 -16.61 7.18 4.76
CA HIS A 435 -17.05 5.87 4.30
C HIS A 435 -16.73 4.73 5.30
N ASP A 436 -15.99 5.03 6.40
CA ASP A 436 -15.69 4.06 7.46
C ASP A 436 -16.79 4.10 8.55
N PRO A 437 -17.66 3.07 8.63
CA PRO A 437 -18.77 3.07 9.59
C PRO A 437 -18.30 3.01 11.05
N ARG A 438 -17.08 2.51 11.32
CA ARG A 438 -16.53 2.50 12.69
C ARG A 438 -16.15 3.92 13.12
N ARG A 439 -15.52 4.67 12.21
CA ARG A 439 -15.10 6.05 12.42
C ARG A 439 -16.31 6.97 12.62
N VAL A 440 -17.32 6.79 11.77
CA VAL A 440 -18.59 7.54 11.87
C VAL A 440 -19.30 7.27 13.20
N ARG A 441 -19.38 6.01 13.64
CA ARG A 441 -20.00 5.66 14.94
C ARG A 441 -19.24 6.28 16.13
N ALA A 442 -17.91 6.20 16.11
CA ALA A 442 -17.07 6.78 17.17
C ALA A 442 -17.24 8.31 17.23
N ALA A 443 -17.26 8.99 16.08
CA ALA A 443 -17.48 10.43 15.98
C ALA A 443 -18.89 10.84 16.41
N ALA A 444 -19.93 10.10 16.02
CA ALA A 444 -21.31 10.35 16.44
C ALA A 444 -21.49 10.18 17.95
N GLN A 445 -20.79 9.21 18.58
CA GLN A 445 -20.79 9.04 20.04
C GLN A 445 -20.09 10.21 20.76
N ALA A 446 -19.09 10.83 20.11
CA ALA A 446 -18.43 12.03 20.61
C ALA A 446 -19.24 13.31 20.38
N GLY A 447 -20.37 13.25 19.65
CA GLY A 447 -21.22 14.41 19.35
C GLY A 447 -20.84 15.15 18.07
N ASP A 448 -19.88 14.65 17.30
CA ASP A 448 -19.40 15.30 16.09
C ASP A 448 -20.41 15.23 14.94
N SER A 449 -20.43 16.24 14.06
CA SER A 449 -21.33 16.33 12.89
C SER A 449 -20.81 15.50 11.71
N VAL A 450 -20.72 14.18 11.88
CA VAL A 450 -20.21 13.23 10.87
C VAL A 450 -21.32 12.30 10.41
N VAL A 451 -21.38 12.04 9.10
CA VAL A 451 -22.38 11.15 8.49
C VAL A 451 -21.70 10.11 7.62
N PHE A 452 -22.23 8.90 7.62
CA PHE A 452 -21.76 7.85 6.73
C PHE A 452 -22.14 8.18 5.28
N GLY A 453 -21.14 8.24 4.40
CA GLY A 453 -21.38 8.46 2.97
C GLY A 453 -20.08 8.42 2.16
N ASP A 454 -20.18 7.87 0.96
CA ASP A 454 -19.10 7.89 -0.04
C ASP A 454 -19.16 9.21 -0.82
N SER A 455 -18.26 10.13 -0.49
CA SER A 455 -18.16 11.45 -1.12
C SER A 455 -17.78 11.42 -2.61
N THR A 456 -17.34 10.29 -3.16
CA THR A 456 -17.10 10.14 -4.61
C THR A 456 -18.41 10.10 -5.42
N ARG A 457 -19.54 9.89 -4.76
CA ARG A 457 -20.86 9.80 -5.38
C ARG A 457 -21.56 11.17 -5.41
N ALA A 458 -22.06 11.54 -6.57
CA ALA A 458 -22.74 12.84 -6.78
C ALA A 458 -24.00 12.99 -5.90
N GLU A 459 -24.75 11.89 -5.67
CA GLU A 459 -25.97 11.89 -4.84
C GLU A 459 -25.66 12.24 -3.38
N VAL A 460 -24.52 11.77 -2.86
CA VAL A 460 -24.04 12.06 -1.50
C VAL A 460 -23.66 13.53 -1.35
N LEU A 461 -22.96 14.09 -2.33
CA LEU A 461 -22.61 15.51 -2.36
C LEU A 461 -23.85 16.41 -2.51
N MET A 462 -24.83 16.00 -3.31
CA MET A 462 -26.12 16.70 -3.41
C MET A 462 -26.86 16.69 -2.06
N ALA A 463 -26.96 15.52 -1.41
CA ALA A 463 -27.58 15.39 -0.10
C ALA A 463 -26.86 16.22 0.97
N ALA A 464 -25.52 16.29 0.92
CA ALA A 464 -24.71 17.15 1.78
C ALA A 464 -24.89 18.65 1.49
N GLY A 465 -25.60 19.01 0.42
CA GLY A 465 -25.96 20.39 0.09
C GLY A 465 -24.85 21.15 -0.63
N VAL A 466 -24.14 20.52 -1.58
CA VAL A 466 -23.04 21.14 -2.35
C VAL A 466 -23.46 22.47 -3.01
N HIS A 467 -24.72 22.60 -3.45
CA HIS A 467 -25.23 23.83 -4.07
C HIS A 467 -25.26 25.05 -3.13
N ARG A 468 -25.30 24.82 -1.82
CA ARG A 468 -25.33 25.88 -0.80
C ARG A 468 -24.11 25.85 0.13
N ALA A 469 -23.14 24.95 -0.12
CA ALA A 469 -21.92 24.86 0.65
C ALA A 469 -20.98 26.05 0.35
N LYS A 470 -20.25 26.55 1.32
CA LYS A 470 -19.25 27.61 1.12
C LYS A 470 -17.97 27.07 0.45
N ALA A 471 -17.59 25.86 0.79
CA ALA A 471 -16.43 25.17 0.24
C ALA A 471 -16.56 23.65 0.40
N VAL A 472 -15.82 22.90 -0.42
CA VAL A 472 -15.64 21.46 -0.28
C VAL A 472 -14.17 21.21 0.06
N VAL A 473 -13.90 20.40 1.09
CA VAL A 473 -12.53 20.07 1.51
C VAL A 473 -12.34 18.55 1.45
N ILE A 474 -11.36 18.10 0.67
CA ILE A 474 -10.96 16.70 0.58
C ILE A 474 -9.76 16.49 1.49
N SER A 475 -9.99 15.87 2.66
CA SER A 475 -9.01 15.75 3.73
C SER A 475 -8.13 14.49 3.67
N PHE A 476 -8.39 13.60 2.73
CA PHE A 476 -7.58 12.40 2.49
C PHE A 476 -6.70 12.58 1.25
N ALA A 477 -5.54 11.89 1.24
CA ALA A 477 -4.55 12.02 0.18
C ALA A 477 -4.61 10.81 -0.78
N HIS A 478 -5.74 10.65 -1.47
CA HIS A 478 -5.93 9.60 -2.49
C HIS A 478 -6.42 10.24 -3.79
N THR A 479 -5.50 10.46 -4.71
CA THR A 479 -5.70 11.23 -5.94
C THR A 479 -6.82 10.72 -6.84
N PRO A 480 -6.99 9.39 -7.10
CA PRO A 480 -8.10 8.91 -7.92
C PRO A 480 -9.48 9.22 -7.35
N SER A 481 -9.66 9.14 -6.02
CA SER A 481 -10.92 9.50 -5.36
C SER A 481 -11.13 11.02 -5.36
N ALA A 482 -10.07 11.80 -5.15
CA ALA A 482 -10.14 13.26 -5.20
C ALA A 482 -10.58 13.74 -6.60
N LEU A 483 -10.05 13.16 -7.67
CA LEU A 483 -10.45 13.47 -9.05
C LEU A 483 -11.93 13.18 -9.33
N LYS A 484 -12.48 12.07 -8.79
CA LYS A 484 -13.91 11.75 -8.90
C LYS A 484 -14.79 12.77 -8.18
N ILE A 485 -14.36 13.22 -6.99
CA ILE A 485 -15.08 14.25 -6.22
C ILE A 485 -15.02 15.58 -6.96
N LEU A 486 -13.83 15.99 -7.45
CA LEU A 486 -13.66 17.21 -8.23
C LEU A 486 -14.58 17.20 -9.46
N ALA A 487 -14.57 16.13 -10.25
CA ALA A 487 -15.45 16.00 -11.42
C ALA A 487 -16.95 16.07 -11.05
N SER A 488 -17.34 15.56 -9.86
CA SER A 488 -18.71 15.62 -9.38
C SER A 488 -19.08 17.03 -8.90
N VAL A 489 -18.20 17.71 -8.18
CA VAL A 489 -18.41 19.09 -7.72
C VAL A 489 -18.46 20.05 -8.92
N GLN A 490 -17.55 19.92 -9.88
CA GLN A 490 -17.53 20.73 -11.11
C GLN A 490 -18.83 20.61 -11.91
N ARG A 491 -19.45 19.42 -11.96
CA ARG A 491 -20.75 19.23 -12.63
C ARG A 491 -21.93 19.80 -11.84
N LEU A 492 -21.89 19.70 -10.51
CA LEU A 492 -22.99 20.12 -9.65
C LEU A 492 -22.95 21.62 -9.35
N ARG A 493 -21.74 22.14 -9.13
CA ARG A 493 -21.50 23.55 -8.81
C ARG A 493 -20.09 23.97 -9.24
N PRO A 494 -19.91 24.45 -10.48
CA PRO A 494 -18.60 24.81 -11.06
C PRO A 494 -17.85 25.91 -10.29
N ASP A 495 -18.58 26.79 -9.60
CA ASP A 495 -18.04 27.91 -8.81
C ASP A 495 -17.70 27.56 -7.37
N ALA A 496 -17.95 26.33 -6.92
CA ALA A 496 -17.65 25.93 -5.54
C ALA A 496 -16.14 25.80 -5.32
N PRO A 497 -15.56 26.49 -4.33
CA PRO A 497 -14.16 26.31 -3.98
C PRO A 497 -13.90 24.90 -3.46
N VAL A 498 -12.91 24.21 -4.03
CA VAL A 498 -12.52 22.87 -3.59
C VAL A 498 -11.06 22.89 -3.16
N ILE A 499 -10.81 22.50 -1.91
CA ILE A 499 -9.47 22.33 -1.34
C ILE A 499 -9.15 20.85 -1.28
N VAL A 500 -7.99 20.46 -1.81
CA VAL A 500 -7.57 19.05 -1.87
C VAL A 500 -6.26 18.87 -1.14
N ARG A 501 -6.19 17.89 -0.24
CA ARG A 501 -4.95 17.44 0.37
C ARG A 501 -4.28 16.39 -0.50
N THR A 502 -2.97 16.49 -0.69
CA THR A 502 -2.12 15.45 -1.31
C THR A 502 -0.93 15.12 -0.41
N VAL A 503 -0.23 14.00 -0.66
CA VAL A 503 0.96 13.61 0.10
C VAL A 503 2.13 14.51 -0.28
N ASP A 504 2.41 14.59 -1.57
CA ASP A 504 3.53 15.32 -2.16
C ASP A 504 3.07 16.24 -3.31
N ASP A 505 4.00 16.77 -4.06
CA ASP A 505 3.75 17.69 -5.17
C ASP A 505 3.59 17.02 -6.55
N ASN A 506 3.67 15.68 -6.65
CA ASN A 506 3.59 14.96 -7.93
C ASN A 506 2.23 15.12 -8.63
N ASP A 507 1.14 15.13 -7.86
CA ASP A 507 -0.22 15.17 -8.38
C ASP A 507 -0.81 16.60 -8.44
N LEU A 508 -0.01 17.62 -8.11
CA LEU A 508 -0.44 19.01 -7.98
C LEU A 508 -1.11 19.55 -9.24
N ASP A 509 -0.45 19.40 -10.38
CA ASP A 509 -0.94 19.92 -11.66
C ASP A 509 -2.21 19.18 -12.12
N GLN A 510 -2.25 17.85 -11.97
CA GLN A 510 -3.40 17.03 -12.30
C GLN A 510 -4.65 17.41 -11.47
N LEU A 511 -4.49 17.64 -10.17
CA LEU A 511 -5.59 18.04 -9.29
C LEU A 511 -6.09 19.46 -9.60
N ARG A 512 -5.19 20.36 -9.99
CA ARG A 512 -5.56 21.73 -10.42
C ARG A 512 -6.30 21.73 -11.75
N GLU A 513 -5.80 21.01 -12.73
CA GLU A 513 -6.47 20.85 -14.02
C GLU A 513 -7.87 20.24 -13.87
N ALA A 514 -8.05 19.35 -12.89
CA ALA A 514 -9.34 18.77 -12.53
C ALA A 514 -10.28 19.74 -11.79
N GLY A 515 -9.85 20.98 -11.49
CA GLY A 515 -10.68 22.03 -10.92
C GLY A 515 -10.54 22.21 -9.39
N ALA A 516 -9.45 21.73 -8.79
CA ALA A 516 -9.15 22.09 -7.40
C ALA A 516 -8.78 23.59 -7.32
N SER A 517 -9.44 24.32 -6.42
CA SER A 517 -9.13 25.73 -6.14
C SER A 517 -7.80 25.86 -5.42
N GLU A 518 -7.53 24.93 -4.50
CA GLU A 518 -6.27 24.85 -3.79
C GLU A 518 -5.88 23.39 -3.56
N VAL A 519 -4.57 23.09 -3.71
CA VAL A 519 -4.00 21.77 -3.42
C VAL A 519 -2.92 21.93 -2.37
N VAL A 520 -3.05 21.20 -1.25
CA VAL A 520 -2.18 21.29 -0.07
C VAL A 520 -1.32 20.04 0.02
N PRO A 521 -0.03 20.08 -0.39
CA PRO A 521 0.90 18.96 -0.25
C PRO A 521 1.44 18.87 1.20
N GLU A 522 1.11 17.78 1.88
CA GLU A 522 1.40 17.57 3.30
C GLU A 522 2.89 17.62 3.64
N VAL A 523 3.72 16.94 2.84
CA VAL A 523 5.17 16.87 3.06
C VAL A 523 5.80 18.26 2.96
N MET A 524 5.39 19.06 1.98
CA MET A 524 5.94 20.40 1.79
C MET A 524 5.48 21.36 2.89
N GLU A 525 4.21 21.34 3.27
CA GLU A 525 3.70 22.17 4.36
C GLU A 525 4.34 21.79 5.70
N GLY A 526 4.54 20.49 5.95
CA GLY A 526 5.29 20.00 7.10
C GLY A 526 6.75 20.49 7.11
N ALA A 527 7.41 20.48 5.96
CA ALA A 527 8.79 20.98 5.82
C ALA A 527 8.88 22.50 6.04
N LEU A 528 7.91 23.28 5.53
CA LEU A 528 7.82 24.72 5.76
C LEU A 528 7.59 25.03 7.24
N MET A 529 6.73 24.26 7.92
CA MET A 529 6.50 24.43 9.36
C MET A 529 7.77 24.10 10.16
N LEU A 530 8.45 22.99 9.83
CA LEU A 530 9.70 22.61 10.48
C LEU A 530 10.79 23.67 10.25
N GLY A 531 10.93 24.15 9.00
CA GLY A 531 11.85 25.22 8.63
C GLY A 531 11.56 26.53 9.38
N SER A 532 10.28 26.88 9.55
CA SER A 532 9.88 28.07 10.29
C SER A 532 10.30 28.00 11.76
N GLN A 533 10.04 26.87 12.42
CA GLN A 533 10.43 26.67 13.81
C GLN A 533 11.97 26.68 13.97
N THR A 534 12.66 26.02 13.04
CA THR A 534 14.13 26.03 13.03
C THR A 534 14.70 27.44 12.89
N MET A 535 14.15 28.24 11.96
CA MET A 535 14.58 29.65 11.78
C MET A 535 14.31 30.51 13.03
N LEU A 536 13.16 30.32 13.69
CA LEU A 536 12.84 31.00 14.94
C LEU A 536 13.80 30.60 16.05
N MET A 537 14.11 29.31 16.20
CA MET A 537 15.08 28.81 17.18
C MET A 537 16.52 29.29 16.89
N ALA A 538 16.84 29.52 15.61
CA ALA A 538 18.10 30.12 15.18
C ALA A 538 18.15 31.66 15.37
N GLY A 539 17.14 32.27 16.01
CA GLY A 539 17.10 33.69 16.32
C GLY A 539 16.62 34.59 15.17
N ILE A 540 16.10 34.05 14.07
CA ILE A 540 15.57 34.84 12.97
C ILE A 540 14.23 35.47 13.40
N PRO A 541 14.04 36.79 13.26
CA PRO A 541 12.80 37.47 13.64
C PRO A 541 11.58 36.89 12.93
N LEU A 542 10.45 36.75 13.64
CA LEU A 542 9.21 36.16 13.15
C LEU A 542 8.73 36.79 11.83
N ALA A 543 8.83 38.12 11.71
CA ALA A 543 8.43 38.83 10.48
C ALA A 543 9.22 38.36 9.24
N ARG A 544 10.55 38.13 9.40
CA ARG A 544 11.38 37.60 8.31
C ARG A 544 11.08 36.17 7.99
N VAL A 545 10.80 35.32 9.00
CA VAL A 545 10.38 33.92 8.82
C VAL A 545 9.07 33.87 8.04
N LEU A 546 8.06 34.64 8.43
CA LEU A 546 6.75 34.69 7.75
C LEU A 546 6.89 35.17 6.29
N LYS A 547 7.72 36.21 6.05
CA LYS A 547 8.02 36.70 4.69
C LYS A 547 8.65 35.59 3.85
N ARG A 548 9.60 34.83 4.39
CA ARG A 548 10.29 33.74 3.67
C ARG A 548 9.35 32.59 3.34
N ILE A 549 8.49 32.19 4.30
CA ILE A 549 7.49 31.15 4.08
C ILE A 549 6.52 31.57 2.98
N ARG A 550 6.00 32.81 3.03
CA ARG A 550 5.11 33.36 2.01
C ARG A 550 5.78 33.33 0.64
N GLN A 551 7.00 33.83 0.52
CA GLN A 551 7.77 33.80 -0.73
C GLN A 551 7.98 32.37 -1.27
N THR A 552 8.27 31.41 -0.40
CA THR A 552 8.46 30.01 -0.81
C THR A 552 7.15 29.38 -1.27
N ARG A 553 6.03 29.68 -0.61
CA ARG A 553 4.69 29.29 -1.07
C ARG A 553 4.36 29.91 -2.42
N GLU A 554 4.53 31.22 -2.59
CA GLU A 554 4.26 31.95 -3.83
C GLU A 554 5.11 31.45 -5.01
N ALA A 555 6.38 31.19 -4.79
CA ALA A 555 7.30 30.68 -5.82
C ALA A 555 6.89 29.29 -6.34
N ARG A 556 6.34 28.43 -5.49
CA ARG A 556 5.86 27.08 -5.88
C ARG A 556 4.37 27.03 -6.21
N TYR A 557 3.56 27.89 -5.62
CA TYR A 557 2.12 27.99 -5.85
C TYR A 557 1.74 29.09 -6.86
N GLY A 558 2.62 29.54 -7.71
CA GLY A 558 2.50 30.70 -8.63
C GLY A 558 1.21 30.88 -9.44
N ALA A 559 0.17 30.08 -9.19
CA ALA A 559 -1.15 30.19 -9.79
C ALA A 559 -2.25 30.70 -8.83
N MET A 560 -1.91 31.11 -7.59
CA MET A 560 -2.92 31.59 -6.61
C MET A 560 -3.49 32.99 -6.86
N ARG A 561 -3.07 33.68 -7.91
CA ARG A 561 -3.43 35.10 -8.15
C ARG A 561 -4.89 35.37 -8.54
N GLY A 562 -5.75 34.37 -8.62
CA GLY A 562 -7.11 34.58 -9.13
C GLY A 562 -8.26 34.52 -8.12
N TYR A 563 -8.11 33.89 -6.96
CA TYR A 563 -9.27 33.53 -6.12
C TYR A 563 -9.47 34.34 -4.83
N PHE A 564 -8.46 35.03 -4.35
CA PHE A 564 -8.60 35.96 -3.20
C PHE A 564 -8.75 37.40 -3.68
N ARG A 565 -9.85 37.72 -4.38
CA ARG A 565 -10.19 39.10 -4.75
C ARG A 565 -10.42 40.06 -3.57
N GLY A 566 -10.43 39.57 -2.34
CA GLY A 566 -10.60 40.38 -1.13
C GLY A 566 -9.34 40.60 -0.31
N LEU A 567 -8.21 39.93 -0.68
CA LEU A 567 -6.94 40.06 0.08
C LEU A 567 -5.79 40.64 -0.77
N THR A 568 -5.98 40.81 -2.09
CA THR A 568 -4.94 41.32 -2.99
C THR A 568 -4.94 42.83 -3.14
N ASP A 569 -6.06 43.52 -2.90
CA ASP A 569 -6.10 44.99 -2.99
C ASP A 569 -5.59 45.70 -1.73
N GLU A 570 -5.54 45.01 -0.58
CA GLU A 570 -4.94 45.55 0.65
C GLU A 570 -3.48 45.15 0.84
N SER A 571 -2.95 44.12 0.13
CA SER A 571 -1.61 43.57 0.40
C SER A 571 -0.51 44.14 -0.52
N GLU A 572 -0.82 44.74 -1.65
CA GLU A 572 0.16 45.45 -2.47
C GLU A 572 0.49 46.84 -1.89
N ASP A 573 -0.44 47.49 -1.18
CA ASP A 573 -0.20 48.72 -0.43
C ASP A 573 0.36 48.48 0.99
N GLU A 574 0.13 47.30 1.61
CA GLU A 574 0.69 46.98 2.93
C GLU A 574 2.15 46.53 2.90
N SER A 575 2.73 46.18 1.77
CA SER A 575 4.15 45.82 1.68
C SER A 575 5.09 47.02 1.64
N ALA A 576 4.56 48.23 1.38
CA ALA A 576 5.28 49.48 1.36
C ALA A 576 4.92 50.44 2.51
N GLY A 577 4.01 50.03 3.41
CA GLY A 577 3.55 50.87 4.52
C GLY A 577 4.35 50.68 5.81
N GLU A 578 4.58 51.79 6.52
CA GLU A 578 5.15 51.81 7.88
C GLU A 578 4.25 50.97 8.82
N ARG A 579 4.84 50.01 9.53
CA ARG A 579 4.17 49.17 10.53
C ARG A 579 4.60 49.51 11.93
N LEU A 580 3.75 49.19 12.93
CA LEU A 580 4.05 49.26 14.33
C LEU A 580 4.43 47.87 14.87
N THR A 581 5.59 47.77 15.52
CA THR A 581 6.04 46.54 16.20
C THR A 581 6.43 46.90 17.63
N SER A 582 6.21 45.97 18.57
CA SER A 582 6.60 46.15 19.96
C SER A 582 7.69 45.15 20.35
N VAL A 583 8.76 45.61 20.97
CA VAL A 583 9.86 44.78 21.45
C VAL A 583 9.94 44.90 22.96
N ARG A 584 9.80 43.79 23.69
CA ARG A 584 9.97 43.77 25.15
C ARG A 584 11.46 43.59 25.50
N MET A 585 11.97 44.45 26.39
CA MET A 585 13.35 44.40 26.84
C MET A 585 13.52 43.35 27.94
N GLU A 586 14.46 42.43 27.74
CA GLU A 586 14.89 41.44 28.71
C GLU A 586 16.31 41.76 29.22
N LYS A 587 16.67 41.23 30.40
CA LYS A 587 17.95 41.54 31.06
C LYS A 587 19.18 41.17 30.22
N GLN A 588 19.05 40.25 29.33
CA GLN A 588 20.12 39.76 28.44
C GLN A 588 20.26 40.56 27.13
N HIS A 589 19.33 41.46 26.83
CA HIS A 589 19.40 42.26 25.61
C HIS A 589 20.48 43.37 25.71
N PRO A 590 21.38 43.51 24.71
CA PRO A 590 22.49 44.46 24.75
C PRO A 590 22.04 45.91 24.68
N ALA A 591 20.80 46.17 24.33
CA ALA A 591 20.21 47.51 24.37
C ALA A 591 19.75 47.93 25.77
N CYS A 592 19.67 47.01 26.75
CA CYS A 592 19.33 47.34 28.13
C CYS A 592 20.44 48.22 28.76
N GLY A 593 20.07 49.38 29.30
CA GLY A 593 20.98 50.36 29.88
C GLY A 593 21.53 51.39 28.88
N LYS A 594 21.25 51.26 27.57
CA LYS A 594 21.63 52.25 26.54
C LYS A 594 20.52 53.27 26.33
N THR A 595 20.91 54.47 25.87
CA THR A 595 19.93 55.50 25.47
C THR A 595 19.41 55.25 24.05
N LEU A 596 18.26 55.83 23.72
CA LEU A 596 17.70 55.74 22.37
C LEU A 596 18.63 56.33 21.31
N ASP A 597 19.39 57.38 21.70
CA ASP A 597 20.34 58.06 20.82
C ASP A 597 21.56 57.17 20.51
N GLU A 598 22.09 56.46 21.52
CA GLU A 598 23.18 55.48 21.33
C GLU A 598 22.81 54.31 20.43
N LEU A 599 21.54 53.92 20.41
CA LEU A 599 21.07 52.82 19.59
C LEU A 599 20.82 53.21 18.13
N ASN A 600 20.71 54.51 17.86
CA ASN A 600 20.54 55.11 16.52
C ASN A 600 19.60 54.31 15.57
N LEU A 601 18.45 53.92 16.09
CA LEU A 601 17.49 53.09 15.34
C LEU A 601 16.92 53.78 14.10
N ALA A 602 16.97 55.12 14.09
CA ALA A 602 16.59 55.93 12.94
C ALA A 602 17.48 55.68 11.71
N SER A 603 18.76 55.35 11.89
CA SER A 603 19.68 55.01 10.79
C SER A 603 19.33 53.67 10.15
N LEU A 604 18.57 52.80 10.82
CA LEU A 604 18.05 51.55 10.33
C LEU A 604 16.66 51.68 9.65
N GLY A 605 16.14 52.92 9.56
CA GLY A 605 14.82 53.20 8.99
C GLY A 605 13.65 52.93 9.96
N ALA A 606 13.93 52.71 11.25
CA ALA A 606 12.90 52.48 12.26
C ALA A 606 12.81 53.63 13.24
N THR A 607 11.61 54.15 13.46
CA THR A 607 11.32 55.24 14.39
C THR A 607 10.71 54.70 15.69
N VAL A 608 11.26 55.13 16.85
CA VAL A 608 10.66 54.79 18.15
C VAL A 608 9.45 55.70 18.38
N VAL A 609 8.27 55.08 18.50
CA VAL A 609 6.98 55.81 18.72
C VAL A 609 6.68 55.98 20.20
N GLY A 610 7.21 55.10 21.04
CA GLY A 610 7.00 55.16 22.47
C GLY A 610 7.73 54.08 23.24
N ILE A 611 7.92 54.28 24.52
CA ILE A 611 8.39 53.27 25.47
C ILE A 611 7.30 53.10 26.53
N ARG A 612 6.84 51.88 26.72
CA ARG A 612 5.87 51.55 27.77
C ARG A 612 6.56 50.83 28.92
N ARG A 613 6.63 51.45 30.06
CA ARG A 613 7.23 50.91 31.28
C ARG A 613 6.19 50.27 32.18
N PRO A 614 6.42 49.08 32.74
CA PRO A 614 5.47 48.45 33.67
C PRO A 614 5.21 49.35 34.87
N GLY A 615 3.93 49.67 35.12
CA GLY A 615 3.52 50.50 36.27
C GLY A 615 3.52 52.02 36.05
N SER A 616 3.83 52.52 34.84
CA SER A 616 3.74 53.94 34.51
C SER A 616 2.84 54.19 33.31
N PRO A 617 1.82 55.05 33.40
CA PRO A 617 1.03 55.44 32.24
C PRO A 617 1.78 56.49 31.43
N GLN A 618 2.22 56.14 30.23
CA GLN A 618 2.90 56.95 29.22
C GLN A 618 4.28 57.53 29.61
N SER A 619 5.32 56.96 29.03
CA SER A 619 6.66 57.55 29.03
C SER A 619 6.78 58.52 27.87
N GLN A 620 7.13 59.79 28.16
CA GLN A 620 7.53 60.79 27.17
C GLN A 620 8.79 60.30 26.48
N LEU A 621 8.80 60.32 25.15
CA LEU A 621 9.98 60.04 24.32
C LEU A 621 11.03 61.14 24.56
N SER A 622 12.06 60.82 25.32
CA SER A 622 13.27 61.66 25.38
C SER A 622 14.43 60.92 24.68
N PRO A 623 15.24 61.56 23.84
CA PRO A 623 16.42 60.95 23.24
C PRO A 623 17.37 60.32 24.26
N ASP A 624 17.45 60.93 25.48
CA ASP A 624 18.26 60.47 26.59
C ASP A 624 17.61 59.37 27.45
N ALA A 625 16.44 58.86 27.05
CA ALA A 625 15.76 57.82 27.82
C ALA A 625 16.54 56.51 27.74
N GLN A 626 17.00 56.01 28.89
CA GLN A 626 17.63 54.69 29.02
C GLN A 626 16.59 53.58 29.03
N LEU A 627 16.84 52.52 28.25
CA LEU A 627 16.00 51.33 28.21
C LEU A 627 16.29 50.47 29.45
N GLU A 628 15.24 50.15 30.18
CA GLU A 628 15.29 49.29 31.36
C GLU A 628 14.65 47.92 31.09
N MET A 629 15.02 46.95 31.92
CA MET A 629 14.41 45.61 31.87
C MET A 629 12.89 45.70 32.09
N GLY A 630 12.13 45.08 31.19
CA GLY A 630 10.67 45.09 31.23
C GLY A 630 10.01 46.18 30.37
N ASP A 631 10.78 47.16 29.86
CA ASP A 631 10.28 48.17 28.94
C ASP A 631 9.78 47.51 27.63
N ILE A 632 8.72 48.07 27.08
CA ILE A 632 8.20 47.70 25.76
C ILE A 632 8.42 48.86 24.81
N VAL A 633 9.36 48.71 23.89
CA VAL A 633 9.70 49.72 22.87
C VAL A 633 8.77 49.55 21.68
N LEU A 634 8.04 50.59 21.32
CA LEU A 634 7.16 50.65 20.15
C LEU A 634 7.92 51.24 18.97
N LEU A 635 8.10 50.48 17.92
CA LEU A 635 8.83 50.86 16.71
C LEU A 635 7.85 51.02 15.54
N ARG A 636 8.07 52.02 14.68
CA ARG A 636 7.39 52.24 13.40
C ARG A 636 8.45 52.26 12.30
N GLY A 637 8.16 51.57 11.20
CA GLY A 637 9.01 51.53 10.03
C GLY A 637 8.57 50.47 9.02
N GLU A 638 9.28 50.37 7.93
CA GLU A 638 9.08 49.28 6.97
C GLU A 638 9.47 47.91 7.60
N PRO A 639 8.91 46.78 7.13
CA PRO A 639 9.14 45.46 7.72
C PRO A 639 10.63 45.10 7.87
N ASP A 640 11.45 45.44 6.88
CA ASP A 640 12.90 45.14 6.89
C ASP A 640 13.66 46.06 7.89
N ALA A 641 13.26 47.32 8.00
CA ALA A 641 13.77 48.26 8.97
C ALA A 641 13.40 47.86 10.41
N LEU A 642 12.16 47.42 10.62
CA LEU A 642 11.72 46.94 11.93
C LEU A 642 12.45 45.67 12.34
N ALA A 643 12.72 44.74 11.42
CA ALA A 643 13.50 43.53 11.69
C ALA A 643 14.97 43.88 12.06
N ALA A 644 15.57 44.86 11.36
CA ALA A 644 16.93 45.33 11.69
C ALA A 644 16.98 46.01 13.05
N ALA A 645 15.98 46.83 13.38
CA ALA A 645 15.87 47.49 14.67
C ALA A 645 15.63 46.51 15.83
N GLU A 646 14.82 45.45 15.61
CA GLU A 646 14.60 44.38 16.59
C GLU A 646 15.90 43.61 16.88
N ILE A 647 16.72 43.30 15.86
CA ILE A 647 18.04 42.68 16.03
C ILE A 647 18.98 43.62 16.82
N ALA A 648 18.98 44.90 16.52
CA ALA A 648 19.80 45.87 17.25
C ALA A 648 19.42 45.98 18.73
N LEU A 649 18.13 45.84 19.05
CA LEU A 649 17.63 45.83 20.42
C LEU A 649 17.92 44.52 21.17
N ARG A 650 17.77 43.38 20.51
CA ARG A 650 17.90 42.03 21.12
C ARG A 650 19.33 41.48 21.09
N GLY A 651 20.16 41.92 20.14
CA GLY A 651 21.52 41.45 19.98
C GLY A 651 21.66 40.09 19.36
N SER A 652 21.26 39.92 18.10
CA SER A 652 21.27 38.72 17.28
C SER A 652 20.12 37.76 17.47
#